data_64ae82a8a37f34be3fbd9caaae465074
#
_entry.id   64ae82a8a37f34be3fbd9caaae465074
#
_cell.length_a   1.000
_cell.length_b   1.000
_cell.length_c   1.000
_cell.angle_alpha   90.00
_cell.angle_beta   90.00
_cell.angle_gamma   90.00
#
_symmetry.space_group_name_H-M   'P 1'
#
loop_
_entity.id
_entity.type
_entity.pdbx_description
1 polymer ?
#
loop_
_entity_poly.entity_id
_entity_poly.type
_entity_poly.pdbx_seq_one_letter_code
_entity_poly.pdbx_strand_id
1 'polypeptide(L)'
;MGELLWTPPTDVREKSRIGDYLRWLRAERSLDFADYDELWQWSVSDLAGFWRSIWDYFDVRAYDQPTATLSDPTMPGARWFPGATLNYAEHVLRMPSRADADPIVVAHSQTRAPVTLTTAELREQVRRVRAGLRRLGVGRGDRVAAYAPNIPETFVLLLATTSLGAIFSSCAPEFGTRSVTDRWQQIEPKVLVAVDGYRYGDKPIDRRAEVVAIRTALPSVVHTVMLPYLDPNAAPPAGTSTWAELAGETDAALEFEPVPFDHPLYVLYSSGTTGLPKPIVHGHGGILLEHLKMLALHHDLGPADRFFWFSTTGWMMWNFLVSGPAVGATIVLFDGNPAVRAEPGKPAEPDLGSLWRLAADTGTTYFGTSAPFLLACRKADLRPGETVDLSALRGLGSTGAPLPAEGFTWVYDAVGRDLQLQSLSGGTDVCTGFVGGVPLLPVYAGEITCRALGARVEARSTEGKAVVGELGELVITAPMPSMPVGFWNDPDGRRYREAYFDVYPGVWRHGDWITISERGGCVITGRSDATLNRGGVRLGTAEFYSVVETLDEVVDSVVVHLEDAEGGAGDLLLFVVLADGLELDDTLRARIARELRTALSPRHVPDEIHQVRAVPRTLSAKKLEVPVKKILTGTPVDSAAATGALANPESLVAFERFARERTGH
;
A
#
# COMPACT_ATOMS: atom_id res chain seq x y z
N MET A 1 12.65 24.29 5.13
CA MET A 1 13.19 23.01 5.62
C MET A 1 12.54 22.73 6.95
N GLY A 2 12.07 21.49 7.16
CA GLY A 2 11.37 21.09 8.38
C GLY A 2 12.25 21.17 9.63
N GLU A 3 11.62 21.25 10.79
CA GLU A 3 12.27 21.15 12.09
C GLU A 3 12.83 19.73 12.29
N LEU A 4 14.01 19.61 12.93
CA LEU A 4 14.59 18.32 13.32
C LEU A 4 13.81 17.76 14.51
N LEU A 5 13.19 16.59 14.33
CA LEU A 5 12.33 15.95 15.34
C LEU A 5 12.97 14.72 16.00
N TRP A 6 13.82 14.00 15.27
CA TRP A 6 14.48 12.80 15.79
C TRP A 6 15.85 12.62 15.15
N THR A 7 16.80 12.11 15.92
CA THR A 7 18.15 11.76 15.47
C THR A 7 18.43 10.29 15.77
N PRO A 8 19.14 9.59 14.87
CA PRO A 8 19.56 8.22 15.12
C PRO A 8 20.39 8.11 16.40
N PRO A 9 20.24 7.01 17.17
CA PRO A 9 21.14 6.67 18.26
C PRO A 9 22.58 6.59 17.77
N THR A 10 23.55 6.92 18.63
CA THR A 10 24.98 6.91 18.27
C THR A 10 25.50 5.51 17.90
N ASP A 11 24.85 4.47 18.39
CA ASP A 11 25.16 3.06 18.15
C ASP A 11 24.30 2.42 17.03
N VAL A 12 23.59 3.24 16.25
CA VAL A 12 22.68 2.76 15.19
C VAL A 12 23.40 1.88 14.14
N ARG A 13 24.66 2.21 13.80
CA ARG A 13 25.46 1.40 12.86
C ARG A 13 25.86 0.04 13.44
N GLU A 14 25.88 -0.09 14.76
CA GLU A 14 26.24 -1.35 15.44
C GLU A 14 25.01 -2.25 15.62
N LYS A 15 23.84 -1.65 15.90
CA LYS A 15 22.64 -2.37 16.31
C LYS A 15 21.62 -2.60 15.21
N SER A 16 21.57 -1.73 14.20
CA SER A 16 20.57 -1.83 13.12
C SER A 16 20.94 -2.88 12.08
N ARG A 17 19.92 -3.39 11.39
CA ARG A 17 20.05 -4.33 10.26
C ARG A 17 20.84 -3.73 9.09
N ILE A 18 20.63 -2.44 8.79
CA ILE A 18 21.42 -1.77 7.77
C ILE A 18 22.89 -1.62 8.21
N GLY A 19 23.14 -1.40 9.49
CA GLY A 19 24.51 -1.40 10.04
C GLY A 19 25.18 -2.77 9.93
N ASP A 20 24.43 -3.86 10.15
CA ASP A 20 24.91 -5.22 9.92
C ASP A 20 25.24 -5.47 8.44
N TYR A 21 24.37 -5.03 7.53
CA TYR A 21 24.60 -5.08 6.09
C TYR A 21 25.86 -4.30 5.67
N LEU A 22 26.10 -3.12 6.23
CA LEU A 22 27.34 -2.35 5.98
C LEU A 22 28.59 -3.09 6.44
N ARG A 23 28.57 -3.76 7.61
CA ARG A 23 29.66 -4.60 8.08
C ARG A 23 29.91 -5.78 7.15
N TRP A 24 28.84 -6.42 6.68
CA TRP A 24 28.89 -7.52 5.71
C TRP A 24 29.49 -7.06 4.37
N LEU A 25 29.06 -5.90 3.83
CA LEU A 25 29.62 -5.33 2.59
C LEU A 25 31.13 -5.08 2.72
N ARG A 26 31.56 -4.56 3.86
CA ARG A 26 32.99 -4.35 4.13
C ARG A 26 33.76 -5.66 4.17
N ALA A 27 33.24 -6.66 4.86
CA ALA A 27 33.91 -7.97 5.03
C ALA A 27 33.93 -8.78 3.73
N GLU A 28 32.78 -8.90 3.04
CA GLU A 28 32.59 -9.84 1.93
C GLU A 28 32.81 -9.21 0.55
N ARG A 29 32.73 -7.87 0.45
CA ARG A 29 32.80 -7.13 -0.82
C ARG A 29 33.91 -6.10 -0.85
N SER A 30 34.58 -5.84 0.28
CA SER A 30 35.57 -4.76 0.41
C SER A 30 34.99 -3.38 0.06
N LEU A 31 33.70 -3.18 0.32
CA LEU A 31 32.97 -1.93 0.13
C LEU A 31 32.74 -1.27 1.49
N ASP A 32 33.15 -0.03 1.63
CA ASP A 32 32.99 0.77 2.84
C ASP A 32 32.37 2.11 2.48
N PHE A 33 31.35 2.53 3.22
CA PHE A 33 30.58 3.74 2.94
C PHE A 33 30.59 4.64 4.18
N ALA A 34 30.97 5.91 4.00
CA ALA A 34 31.04 6.88 5.08
C ALA A 34 29.62 7.21 5.62
N ASP A 35 28.66 7.33 4.74
CA ASP A 35 27.30 7.69 5.08
C ASP A 35 26.25 7.00 4.18
N TYR A 36 24.97 7.35 4.39
CA TYR A 36 23.87 6.80 3.62
C TYR A 36 23.87 7.29 2.17
N ASP A 37 24.32 8.50 1.89
CA ASP A 37 24.30 9.04 0.52
C ASP A 37 25.30 8.29 -0.36
N GLU A 38 26.50 8.00 0.13
CA GLU A 38 27.47 7.15 -0.58
C GLU A 38 26.93 5.74 -0.85
N LEU A 39 26.27 5.14 0.15
CA LEU A 39 25.62 3.84 -0.01
C LEU A 39 24.50 3.89 -1.05
N TRP A 40 23.65 4.92 -1.01
CA TRP A 40 22.58 5.10 -1.97
C TRP A 40 23.13 5.34 -3.38
N GLN A 41 24.12 6.22 -3.53
CA GLN A 41 24.76 6.49 -4.83
C GLN A 41 25.32 5.20 -5.46
N TRP A 42 26.01 4.38 -4.67
CA TRP A 42 26.47 3.07 -5.14
C TRP A 42 25.29 2.19 -5.56
N SER A 43 24.25 2.11 -4.75
CA SER A 43 23.08 1.25 -4.99
C SER A 43 22.34 1.55 -6.29
N VAL A 44 22.45 2.79 -6.82
CA VAL A 44 21.80 3.23 -8.06
C VAL A 44 22.75 3.40 -9.24
N SER A 45 24.08 3.43 -9.00
CA SER A 45 25.10 3.49 -10.06
C SER A 45 25.62 2.10 -10.46
N ASP A 46 25.71 1.18 -9.51
CA ASP A 46 26.06 -0.24 -9.74
C ASP A 46 24.88 -1.14 -9.36
N LEU A 47 23.82 -1.08 -10.16
CA LEU A 47 22.60 -1.87 -9.92
C LEU A 47 22.88 -3.37 -9.82
N ALA A 48 23.75 -3.90 -10.67
CA ALA A 48 24.10 -5.32 -10.66
C ALA A 48 24.84 -5.72 -9.38
N GLY A 49 25.83 -4.94 -8.96
CA GLY A 49 26.56 -5.15 -7.71
C GLY A 49 25.64 -5.03 -6.49
N PHE A 50 24.80 -4.00 -6.44
CA PHE A 50 23.87 -3.80 -5.34
C PHE A 50 22.85 -4.95 -5.21
N TRP A 51 22.09 -5.28 -6.26
CA TRP A 51 21.08 -6.33 -6.18
C TRP A 51 21.66 -7.73 -5.99
N ARG A 52 22.90 -7.96 -6.50
CA ARG A 52 23.64 -9.17 -6.18
C ARG A 52 24.02 -9.23 -4.70
N SER A 53 24.39 -8.11 -4.09
CA SER A 53 24.70 -8.07 -2.66
C SER A 53 23.45 -8.33 -1.80
N ILE A 54 22.27 -7.84 -2.19
CA ILE A 54 21.00 -8.17 -1.52
C ILE A 54 20.71 -9.68 -1.63
N TRP A 55 20.87 -10.26 -2.81
CA TRP A 55 20.72 -11.70 -3.02
C TRP A 55 21.62 -12.51 -2.09
N ASP A 56 22.89 -12.16 -2.02
CA ASP A 56 23.88 -12.92 -1.24
C ASP A 56 23.75 -12.69 0.26
N TYR A 57 23.50 -11.44 0.70
CA TYR A 57 23.33 -11.09 2.11
C TYR A 57 22.13 -11.80 2.76
N PHE A 58 21.02 -11.92 2.05
CA PHE A 58 19.85 -12.64 2.53
C PHE A 58 19.86 -14.14 2.21
N ASP A 59 20.94 -14.67 1.66
CA ASP A 59 21.08 -16.09 1.27
C ASP A 59 19.85 -16.54 0.46
N VAL A 60 19.56 -15.85 -0.65
CA VAL A 60 18.44 -16.20 -1.52
C VAL A 60 18.71 -17.54 -2.18
N ARG A 61 17.83 -18.50 -1.91
CA ARG A 61 17.93 -19.87 -2.45
C ARG A 61 17.37 -19.92 -3.87
N ALA A 62 18.14 -20.50 -4.75
CA ALA A 62 17.71 -20.80 -6.10
C ALA A 62 18.00 -22.27 -6.42
N TYR A 63 17.09 -22.90 -7.13
CA TYR A 63 17.26 -24.26 -7.64
C TYR A 63 18.26 -24.25 -8.81
N ASP A 64 18.09 -23.29 -9.73
CA ASP A 64 19.06 -22.98 -10.77
C ASP A 64 19.68 -21.62 -10.51
N GLN A 65 21.00 -21.52 -10.63
CA GLN A 65 21.74 -20.29 -10.36
C GLN A 65 21.61 -19.31 -11.54
N PRO A 66 21.52 -18.00 -11.27
CA PRO A 66 21.48 -17.00 -12.33
C PRO A 66 22.78 -16.93 -13.12
N THR A 67 22.69 -16.71 -14.42
CA THR A 67 23.84 -16.48 -15.31
C THR A 67 24.40 -15.06 -15.21
N ALA A 68 23.60 -14.10 -14.76
CA ALA A 68 23.95 -12.71 -14.50
C ALA A 68 22.98 -12.10 -13.46
N THR A 69 23.33 -10.98 -12.87
CA THR A 69 22.41 -10.23 -11.99
C THR A 69 21.43 -9.39 -12.82
N LEU A 70 21.95 -8.66 -13.78
CA LEU A 70 21.19 -7.81 -14.70
C LEU A 70 21.79 -7.99 -16.09
N SER A 71 21.03 -8.60 -17.00
CA SER A 71 21.50 -8.84 -18.37
C SER A 71 21.02 -7.78 -19.35
N ASP A 72 19.91 -7.10 -19.04
CA ASP A 72 19.37 -5.99 -19.81
C ASP A 72 18.83 -4.92 -18.86
N PRO A 73 19.44 -3.71 -18.80
CA PRO A 73 18.96 -2.62 -17.95
C PRO A 73 17.89 -1.73 -18.61
N THR A 74 17.39 -2.08 -19.79
CA THR A 74 16.43 -1.25 -20.52
C THR A 74 15.09 -1.18 -19.81
N MET A 75 14.47 -0.02 -19.79
CA MET A 75 13.10 0.16 -19.31
C MET A 75 12.18 0.57 -20.47
N PRO A 76 11.01 -0.08 -20.59
CA PRO A 76 10.59 -1.33 -19.94
C PRO A 76 11.34 -2.55 -20.48
N GLY A 77 11.41 -3.62 -19.67
CA GLY A 77 11.95 -4.91 -20.14
C GLY A 77 13.25 -5.36 -19.46
N ALA A 78 13.70 -4.67 -18.42
CA ALA A 78 14.88 -5.06 -17.66
C ALA A 78 14.84 -6.53 -17.23
N ARG A 79 15.95 -7.25 -17.42
CA ARG A 79 16.05 -8.69 -17.14
C ARG A 79 16.95 -8.96 -15.95
N TRP A 80 16.31 -9.25 -14.82
CA TRP A 80 16.95 -9.56 -13.55
C TRP A 80 17.15 -11.06 -13.37
N PHE A 81 18.33 -11.45 -12.89
CA PHE A 81 18.72 -12.81 -12.52
C PHE A 81 18.30 -13.88 -13.55
N PRO A 82 18.65 -13.71 -14.85
CA PRO A 82 18.25 -14.65 -15.89
C PRO A 82 18.78 -16.05 -15.61
N GLY A 83 17.94 -17.05 -15.82
CA GLY A 83 18.23 -18.45 -15.55
C GLY A 83 17.97 -18.89 -14.12
N ALA A 84 17.81 -17.97 -13.16
CA ALA A 84 17.47 -18.36 -11.79
C ALA A 84 16.05 -18.91 -11.70
N THR A 85 15.90 -20.00 -10.94
CA THR A 85 14.60 -20.51 -10.50
C THR A 85 14.52 -20.53 -8.98
N LEU A 86 13.41 -20.05 -8.43
CA LEU A 86 13.21 -19.90 -7.00
C LEU A 86 11.71 -19.96 -6.65
N ASN A 87 11.37 -19.88 -5.35
CA ASN A 87 9.97 -19.76 -4.93
C ASN A 87 9.86 -18.76 -3.77
N TYR A 88 8.97 -17.77 -3.91
CA TYR A 88 8.70 -16.76 -2.89
C TYR A 88 8.19 -17.37 -1.58
N ALA A 89 7.21 -18.31 -1.65
CA ALA A 89 6.66 -18.94 -0.46
C ALA A 89 7.70 -19.72 0.34
N GLU A 90 8.67 -20.36 -0.33
CA GLU A 90 9.78 -21.04 0.34
C GLU A 90 10.58 -20.06 1.21
N HIS A 91 10.89 -18.88 0.68
CA HIS A 91 11.66 -17.87 1.42
C HIS A 91 10.86 -17.28 2.59
N VAL A 92 9.58 -17.00 2.41
CA VAL A 92 8.72 -16.53 3.51
C VAL A 92 8.61 -17.59 4.61
N LEU A 93 8.50 -18.88 4.26
CA LEU A 93 8.38 -19.99 5.21
C LEU A 93 9.72 -20.45 5.83
N ARG A 94 10.86 -19.89 5.38
CA ARG A 94 12.15 -20.10 6.09
C ARG A 94 12.11 -19.53 7.49
N MET A 95 11.55 -18.32 7.63
CA MET A 95 11.45 -17.62 8.91
C MET A 95 12.77 -17.65 9.67
N PRO A 96 13.82 -16.95 9.17
CA PRO A 96 15.18 -17.08 9.69
C PRO A 96 15.23 -16.78 11.19
N SER A 97 16.04 -17.57 11.91
CA SER A 97 16.24 -17.47 13.37
C SER A 97 14.96 -17.66 14.22
N ARG A 98 13.95 -18.37 13.69
CA ARG A 98 12.72 -18.72 14.44
C ARG A 98 12.69 -20.21 14.73
N ALA A 99 12.32 -20.56 15.98
CA ALA A 99 12.04 -21.93 16.37
C ALA A 99 10.60 -22.34 15.98
N ASP A 100 10.34 -23.63 15.90
CA ASP A 100 9.02 -24.15 15.52
C ASP A 100 7.88 -23.68 16.44
N ALA A 101 8.16 -23.48 17.74
CA ALA A 101 7.19 -23.01 18.72
C ALA A 101 7.02 -21.48 18.78
N ASP A 102 7.85 -20.71 18.06
CA ASP A 102 7.76 -19.26 18.10
C ASP A 102 6.51 -18.76 17.37
N PRO A 103 5.78 -17.80 17.95
CA PRO A 103 4.65 -17.16 17.29
C PRO A 103 5.14 -16.38 16.07
N ILE A 104 4.53 -16.62 14.91
CA ILE A 104 4.90 -15.93 13.65
C ILE A 104 3.73 -15.13 13.06
N VAL A 105 2.50 -15.49 13.40
CA VAL A 105 1.29 -14.75 13.06
C VAL A 105 0.49 -14.52 14.34
N VAL A 106 0.13 -13.27 14.62
CA VAL A 106 -0.80 -12.87 15.69
C VAL A 106 -1.95 -12.14 15.03
N ALA A 107 -3.16 -12.70 15.06
CA ALA A 107 -4.31 -12.17 14.36
C ALA A 107 -5.42 -11.77 15.33
N HIS A 108 -5.89 -10.54 15.19
CA HIS A 108 -7.03 -10.00 15.90
C HIS A 108 -8.16 -9.64 14.94
N SER A 109 -9.39 -9.72 15.42
CA SER A 109 -10.57 -9.49 14.59
C SER A 109 -11.75 -9.04 15.43
N GLN A 110 -12.62 -8.22 14.85
CA GLN A 110 -13.95 -7.93 15.40
C GLN A 110 -14.96 -9.06 15.11
N THR A 111 -14.61 -10.00 14.25
CA THR A 111 -15.48 -11.11 13.84
C THR A 111 -15.33 -12.32 14.76
N ARG A 112 -14.12 -12.66 15.17
CA ARG A 112 -13.82 -13.84 16.00
C ARG A 112 -12.72 -13.57 17.04
N ALA A 113 -12.52 -14.53 17.94
CA ALA A 113 -11.44 -14.48 18.92
C ALA A 113 -10.05 -14.41 18.26
N PRO A 114 -9.05 -13.83 18.96
CA PRO A 114 -7.68 -13.80 18.47
C PRO A 114 -7.13 -15.20 18.15
N VAL A 115 -6.30 -15.26 17.10
CA VAL A 115 -5.62 -16.49 16.65
C VAL A 115 -4.12 -16.23 16.62
N THR A 116 -3.34 -17.14 17.18
CA THR A 116 -1.88 -17.12 17.05
C THR A 116 -1.45 -18.39 16.32
N LEU A 117 -0.57 -18.25 15.32
CA LEU A 117 0.09 -19.38 14.66
C LEU A 117 1.56 -19.36 14.99
N THR A 118 2.07 -20.49 15.42
CA THR A 118 3.49 -20.75 15.51
C THR A 118 4.10 -20.99 14.13
N THR A 119 5.41 -20.96 14.06
CA THR A 119 6.18 -21.27 12.86
C THR A 119 5.84 -22.65 12.29
N ALA A 120 5.73 -23.67 13.16
CA ALA A 120 5.34 -25.02 12.76
C ALA A 120 3.89 -25.08 12.27
N GLU A 121 2.96 -24.43 12.96
CA GLU A 121 1.54 -24.41 12.58
C GLU A 121 1.30 -23.70 11.26
N LEU A 122 2.01 -22.61 10.99
CA LEU A 122 1.93 -21.93 9.69
C LEU A 122 2.39 -22.86 8.57
N ARG A 123 3.56 -23.53 8.72
CA ARG A 123 4.05 -24.48 7.71
C ARG A 123 3.05 -25.63 7.50
N GLU A 124 2.49 -26.17 8.57
CA GLU A 124 1.52 -27.25 8.51
C GLU A 124 0.22 -26.84 7.81
N GLN A 125 -0.32 -25.68 8.10
CA GLN A 125 -1.52 -25.18 7.42
C GLN A 125 -1.26 -24.94 5.93
N VAL A 126 -0.11 -24.34 5.58
CA VAL A 126 0.28 -24.16 4.17
C VAL A 126 0.42 -25.50 3.46
N ARG A 127 1.02 -26.51 4.10
CA ARG A 127 1.16 -27.87 3.57
C ARG A 127 -0.19 -28.49 3.22
N ARG A 128 -1.17 -28.41 4.14
CA ARG A 128 -2.52 -28.95 3.96
C ARG A 128 -3.27 -28.25 2.83
N VAL A 129 -3.29 -26.91 2.85
CA VAL A 129 -4.00 -26.10 1.84
C VAL A 129 -3.35 -26.29 0.47
N ARG A 130 -2.01 -26.36 0.37
CA ARG A 130 -1.31 -26.70 -0.86
C ARG A 130 -1.76 -28.04 -1.44
N ALA A 131 -1.81 -29.07 -0.60
CA ALA A 131 -2.28 -30.39 -1.02
C ALA A 131 -3.75 -30.35 -1.48
N GLY A 132 -4.59 -29.57 -0.78
CA GLY A 132 -5.98 -29.33 -1.18
C GLY A 132 -6.09 -28.67 -2.54
N LEU A 133 -5.33 -27.60 -2.80
CA LEU A 133 -5.31 -26.92 -4.09
C LEU A 133 -4.86 -27.87 -5.23
N ARG A 134 -3.87 -28.74 -4.96
CA ARG A 134 -3.47 -29.78 -5.92
C ARG A 134 -4.60 -30.77 -6.23
N ARG A 135 -5.37 -31.19 -5.21
CA ARG A 135 -6.56 -32.04 -5.42
C ARG A 135 -7.61 -31.36 -6.30
N LEU A 136 -7.73 -30.02 -6.21
CA LEU A 136 -8.56 -29.20 -7.10
C LEU A 136 -7.92 -28.97 -8.49
N GLY A 137 -6.78 -29.59 -8.77
CA GLY A 137 -6.07 -29.49 -10.04
C GLY A 137 -5.34 -28.16 -10.24
N VAL A 138 -5.04 -27.39 -9.17
CA VAL A 138 -4.24 -26.17 -9.25
C VAL A 138 -2.77 -26.54 -9.47
N GLY A 139 -2.14 -25.89 -10.43
CA GLY A 139 -0.72 -26.02 -10.75
C GLY A 139 -0.12 -24.70 -11.21
N ARG A 140 1.12 -24.77 -11.70
CA ARG A 140 1.87 -23.60 -12.16
C ARG A 140 1.09 -22.80 -13.20
N GLY A 141 0.99 -21.48 -12.96
CA GLY A 141 0.31 -20.54 -13.84
C GLY A 141 -1.21 -20.48 -13.68
N ASP A 142 -1.86 -21.38 -12.92
CA ASP A 142 -3.27 -21.24 -12.56
C ASP A 142 -3.48 -20.06 -11.61
N ARG A 143 -4.64 -19.42 -11.66
CA ARG A 143 -4.99 -18.28 -10.79
C ARG A 143 -5.93 -18.73 -9.69
N VAL A 144 -5.61 -18.34 -8.46
CA VAL A 144 -6.43 -18.53 -7.27
C VAL A 144 -6.81 -17.16 -6.71
N ALA A 145 -8.11 -16.93 -6.58
CA ALA A 145 -8.67 -15.66 -6.10
C ALA A 145 -9.20 -15.80 -4.67
N ALA A 146 -8.95 -14.79 -3.83
CA ALA A 146 -9.42 -14.72 -2.46
C ALA A 146 -10.34 -13.50 -2.24
N TYR A 147 -11.63 -13.74 -1.97
CA TYR A 147 -12.56 -12.72 -1.47
C TYR A 147 -12.64 -12.87 0.04
N ALA A 148 -11.63 -12.33 0.72
CA ALA A 148 -11.39 -12.60 2.13
C ALA A 148 -10.65 -11.45 2.81
N PRO A 149 -10.86 -11.21 4.13
CA PRO A 149 -10.21 -10.15 4.89
C PRO A 149 -8.76 -10.50 5.24
N ASN A 150 -8.11 -9.59 6.00
CA ASN A 150 -6.74 -9.76 6.50
C ASN A 150 -6.69 -10.71 7.69
N ILE A 151 -6.74 -12.01 7.41
CA ILE A 151 -6.78 -13.11 8.38
C ILE A 151 -5.73 -14.19 8.04
N PRO A 152 -5.38 -15.07 9.00
CA PRO A 152 -4.38 -16.13 8.79
C PRO A 152 -4.67 -17.02 7.59
N GLU A 153 -5.93 -17.38 7.34
CA GLU A 153 -6.32 -18.25 6.23
C GLU A 153 -6.03 -17.62 4.86
N THR A 154 -6.19 -16.30 4.72
CA THR A 154 -5.86 -15.59 3.49
C THR A 154 -4.35 -15.60 3.24
N PHE A 155 -3.55 -15.44 4.30
CA PHE A 155 -2.10 -15.55 4.23
C PHE A 155 -1.63 -16.98 3.91
N VAL A 156 -2.20 -17.98 4.57
CA VAL A 156 -1.94 -19.40 4.27
C VAL A 156 -2.28 -19.72 2.82
N LEU A 157 -3.42 -19.21 2.31
CA LEU A 157 -3.82 -19.41 0.91
C LEU A 157 -2.84 -18.77 -0.08
N LEU A 158 -2.35 -17.56 0.19
CA LEU A 158 -1.30 -16.92 -0.61
C LEU A 158 -0.07 -17.83 -0.71
N LEU A 159 0.45 -18.31 0.44
CA LEU A 159 1.66 -19.14 0.46
C LEU A 159 1.44 -20.50 -0.19
N ALA A 160 0.30 -21.14 0.06
CA ALA A 160 -0.06 -22.41 -0.57
C ALA A 160 -0.20 -22.29 -2.10
N THR A 161 -0.83 -21.21 -2.58
CA THR A 161 -0.97 -20.93 -4.01
C THR A 161 0.39 -20.73 -4.67
N THR A 162 1.21 -19.84 -4.10
CA THR A 162 2.50 -19.47 -4.70
C THR A 162 3.55 -20.57 -4.58
N SER A 163 3.43 -21.45 -3.56
CA SER A 163 4.27 -22.66 -3.46
C SER A 163 4.08 -23.63 -4.64
N LEU A 164 2.93 -23.60 -5.30
CA LEU A 164 2.62 -24.38 -6.52
C LEU A 164 3.05 -23.68 -7.82
N GLY A 165 3.68 -22.50 -7.74
CA GLY A 165 3.87 -21.64 -8.91
C GLY A 165 2.56 -21.12 -9.51
N ALA A 166 1.46 -21.23 -8.79
CA ALA A 166 0.18 -20.61 -9.12
C ALA A 166 0.16 -19.14 -8.70
N ILE A 167 -0.75 -18.39 -9.31
CA ILE A 167 -0.79 -16.93 -9.22
C ILE A 167 -1.92 -16.51 -8.30
N PHE A 168 -1.61 -15.70 -7.30
CA PHE A 168 -2.58 -15.24 -6.32
C PHE A 168 -3.20 -13.90 -6.69
N SER A 169 -4.45 -13.68 -6.31
CA SER A 169 -5.09 -12.37 -6.34
C SER A 169 -6.12 -12.26 -5.22
N SER A 170 -6.24 -11.09 -4.59
CA SER A 170 -7.19 -10.86 -3.51
C SER A 170 -8.04 -9.61 -3.73
N CYS A 171 -9.26 -9.67 -3.24
CA CYS A 171 -10.14 -8.53 -3.00
C CYS A 171 -10.66 -8.60 -1.57
N ALA A 172 -10.65 -7.48 -0.88
CA ALA A 172 -11.23 -7.40 0.44
C ALA A 172 -12.77 -7.59 0.35
N PRO A 173 -13.42 -8.20 1.36
CA PRO A 173 -14.84 -8.51 1.30
C PRO A 173 -15.75 -7.27 1.32
N GLU A 174 -15.18 -6.09 1.58
CA GLU A 174 -15.87 -4.79 1.45
C GLU A 174 -16.09 -4.39 -0.01
N PHE A 175 -15.36 -4.96 -0.96
CA PHE A 175 -15.52 -4.64 -2.37
C PHE A 175 -16.87 -5.15 -2.88
N GLY A 176 -17.60 -4.27 -3.56
CA GLY A 176 -18.85 -4.64 -4.23
C GLY A 176 -18.62 -5.64 -5.37
N THR A 177 -19.64 -6.45 -5.67
CA THR A 177 -19.62 -7.53 -6.69
C THR A 177 -19.03 -7.06 -8.02
N ARG A 178 -19.48 -5.91 -8.55
CA ARG A 178 -18.96 -5.35 -9.81
C ARG A 178 -17.46 -5.08 -9.75
N SER A 179 -17.00 -4.46 -8.66
CA SER A 179 -15.58 -4.16 -8.48
C SER A 179 -14.70 -5.41 -8.45
N VAL A 180 -15.20 -6.49 -7.86
CA VAL A 180 -14.52 -7.80 -7.83
C VAL A 180 -14.53 -8.44 -9.22
N THR A 181 -15.65 -8.46 -9.91
CA THR A 181 -15.79 -9.06 -11.24
C THR A 181 -14.99 -8.31 -12.29
N ASP A 182 -14.96 -6.98 -12.27
CA ASP A 182 -14.16 -6.14 -13.19
C ASP A 182 -12.65 -6.44 -13.09
N ARG A 183 -12.19 -6.89 -11.92
CA ARG A 183 -10.81 -7.33 -11.70
C ARG A 183 -10.59 -8.74 -12.20
N TRP A 184 -11.40 -9.66 -11.73
CA TRP A 184 -11.11 -11.09 -11.89
C TRP A 184 -11.57 -11.69 -13.23
N GLN A 185 -12.49 -11.04 -13.96
CA GLN A 185 -12.73 -11.39 -15.36
C GLN A 185 -11.49 -11.20 -16.24
N GLN A 186 -10.58 -10.30 -15.86
CA GLN A 186 -9.34 -10.07 -16.60
C GLN A 186 -8.33 -11.20 -16.43
N ILE A 187 -8.30 -11.86 -15.25
CA ILE A 187 -7.31 -12.92 -14.93
C ILE A 187 -7.88 -14.32 -14.95
N GLU A 188 -9.19 -14.47 -15.07
CA GLU A 188 -9.88 -15.76 -15.19
C GLU A 188 -9.45 -16.78 -14.12
N PRO A 189 -9.73 -16.56 -12.83
CA PRO A 189 -9.31 -17.47 -11.77
C PRO A 189 -10.00 -18.82 -11.89
N LYS A 190 -9.24 -19.89 -11.58
CA LYS A 190 -9.73 -21.28 -11.56
C LYS A 190 -10.41 -21.64 -10.25
N VAL A 191 -9.88 -21.13 -9.14
CA VAL A 191 -10.40 -21.34 -7.78
C VAL A 191 -10.74 -20.00 -7.16
N LEU A 192 -11.92 -19.92 -6.54
CA LEU A 192 -12.36 -18.83 -5.69
C LEU A 192 -12.44 -19.31 -4.25
N VAL A 193 -11.72 -18.68 -3.34
CA VAL A 193 -11.89 -18.86 -1.89
C VAL A 193 -12.55 -17.61 -1.33
N ALA A 194 -13.63 -17.76 -0.58
CA ALA A 194 -14.41 -16.64 -0.08
C ALA A 194 -14.89 -16.86 1.35
N VAL A 195 -14.99 -15.79 2.14
CA VAL A 195 -15.66 -15.83 3.45
C VAL A 195 -17.18 -15.76 3.28
N ASP A 196 -17.92 -16.33 4.22
CA ASP A 196 -19.38 -16.22 4.30
C ASP A 196 -19.83 -14.81 4.69
N GLY A 197 -18.97 -14.05 5.36
CA GLY A 197 -19.19 -12.69 5.81
C GLY A 197 -18.15 -12.27 6.84
N TYR A 198 -18.33 -11.10 7.43
CA TYR A 198 -17.42 -10.51 8.41
C TYR A 198 -18.18 -9.50 9.30
N ARG A 199 -17.55 -9.04 10.38
CA ARG A 199 -18.05 -7.91 11.18
C ARG A 199 -17.25 -6.64 10.89
N TYR A 200 -17.94 -5.53 10.77
CA TYR A 200 -17.33 -4.20 10.72
C TYR A 200 -17.90 -3.36 11.88
N GLY A 201 -17.14 -3.26 12.94
CA GLY A 201 -17.64 -2.86 14.24
C GLY A 201 -18.58 -3.93 14.80
N ASP A 202 -19.79 -3.54 15.20
CA ASP A 202 -20.85 -4.42 15.67
C ASP A 202 -21.74 -5.00 14.55
N LYS A 203 -21.60 -4.51 13.32
CA LYS A 203 -22.44 -4.88 12.18
C LYS A 203 -21.98 -6.19 11.55
N PRO A 204 -22.79 -7.27 11.58
CA PRO A 204 -22.53 -8.45 10.79
C PRO A 204 -22.88 -8.17 9.32
N ILE A 205 -21.99 -8.54 8.42
CA ILE A 205 -22.14 -8.35 6.97
C ILE A 205 -22.04 -9.72 6.32
N ASP A 206 -23.16 -10.28 5.88
CA ASP A 206 -23.26 -11.53 5.13
C ASP A 206 -22.82 -11.27 3.68
N ARG A 207 -21.96 -12.15 3.13
CA ARG A 207 -21.44 -12.06 1.76
C ARG A 207 -21.81 -13.25 0.87
N ARG A 208 -22.60 -14.17 1.35
CA ARG A 208 -22.97 -15.39 0.62
C ARG A 208 -23.66 -15.10 -0.71
N ALA A 209 -24.54 -14.10 -0.74
CA ALA A 209 -25.23 -13.69 -1.98
C ALA A 209 -24.25 -13.10 -3.00
N GLU A 210 -23.34 -12.24 -2.55
CA GLU A 210 -22.29 -11.64 -3.38
C GLU A 210 -21.33 -12.71 -3.91
N VAL A 211 -20.95 -13.71 -3.09
CA VAL A 211 -20.10 -14.83 -3.53
C VAL A 211 -20.77 -15.62 -4.66
N VAL A 212 -22.08 -15.88 -4.54
CA VAL A 212 -22.85 -16.55 -5.61
C VAL A 212 -22.87 -15.69 -6.87
N ALA A 213 -23.09 -14.39 -6.75
CA ALA A 213 -23.10 -13.47 -7.89
C ALA A 213 -21.71 -13.36 -8.56
N ILE A 214 -20.63 -13.26 -7.77
CA ILE A 214 -19.24 -13.24 -8.26
C ILE A 214 -18.94 -14.54 -9.03
N ARG A 215 -19.25 -15.70 -8.44
CA ARG A 215 -19.03 -17.00 -9.07
C ARG A 215 -19.80 -17.11 -10.40
N THR A 216 -21.03 -16.62 -10.44
CA THR A 216 -21.86 -16.66 -11.65
C THR A 216 -21.28 -15.80 -12.76
N ALA A 217 -20.69 -14.65 -12.40
CA ALA A 217 -20.05 -13.74 -13.35
C ALA A 217 -18.65 -14.19 -13.81
N LEU A 218 -18.07 -15.21 -13.16
CA LEU A 218 -16.72 -15.74 -13.45
C LEU A 218 -16.80 -17.19 -13.94
N PRO A 219 -17.08 -17.45 -15.22
CA PRO A 219 -17.23 -18.81 -15.75
C PRO A 219 -15.93 -19.64 -15.70
N SER A 220 -14.78 -19.00 -15.51
CA SER A 220 -13.48 -19.68 -15.31
C SER A 220 -13.36 -20.36 -13.94
N VAL A 221 -14.16 -19.94 -12.95
CA VAL A 221 -14.14 -20.52 -11.60
C VAL A 221 -14.81 -21.89 -11.62
N VAL A 222 -14.00 -22.93 -11.56
CA VAL A 222 -14.49 -24.33 -11.52
C VAL A 222 -14.65 -24.85 -10.10
N HIS A 223 -13.98 -24.23 -9.13
CA HIS A 223 -14.09 -24.57 -7.71
C HIS A 223 -14.29 -23.30 -6.87
N THR A 224 -15.28 -23.35 -5.97
CA THR A 224 -15.50 -22.31 -4.96
C THR A 224 -15.39 -22.93 -3.58
N VAL A 225 -14.54 -22.36 -2.74
CA VAL A 225 -14.30 -22.79 -1.35
C VAL A 225 -14.83 -21.73 -0.40
N MET A 226 -15.71 -22.13 0.51
CA MET A 226 -16.27 -21.23 1.53
C MET A 226 -15.52 -21.38 2.84
N LEU A 227 -15.06 -20.26 3.40
CA LEU A 227 -14.52 -20.16 4.73
C LEU A 227 -15.61 -19.62 5.68
N PRO A 228 -16.14 -20.42 6.63
CA PRO A 228 -17.14 -19.98 7.59
C PRO A 228 -16.47 -19.07 8.65
N TYR A 229 -16.46 -17.76 8.36
CA TYR A 229 -15.76 -16.77 9.17
C TYR A 229 -16.71 -15.94 10.05
N LEU A 230 -17.85 -15.50 9.49
CA LEU A 230 -18.88 -14.77 10.23
C LEU A 230 -19.72 -15.72 11.11
N ASP A 231 -20.13 -16.84 10.54
CA ASP A 231 -20.92 -17.87 11.23
C ASP A 231 -20.26 -19.25 11.05
N PRO A 232 -19.62 -19.80 12.10
CA PRO A 232 -18.96 -21.10 12.05
C PRO A 232 -19.90 -22.26 11.65
N ASN A 233 -21.22 -22.07 11.78
CA ASN A 233 -22.25 -23.07 11.49
C ASN A 233 -22.97 -22.78 10.15
N ALA A 234 -22.57 -21.75 9.43
CA ALA A 234 -23.19 -21.39 8.16
C ALA A 234 -23.08 -22.53 7.15
N ALA A 235 -24.21 -22.96 6.61
CA ALA A 235 -24.21 -23.90 5.47
C ALA A 235 -23.61 -23.20 4.23
N PRO A 236 -22.61 -23.81 3.59
CA PRO A 236 -22.04 -23.23 2.37
C PRO A 236 -23.07 -23.25 1.24
N PRO A 237 -23.04 -22.28 0.31
CA PRO A 237 -23.90 -22.28 -0.87
C PRO A 237 -23.76 -23.57 -1.70
N ALA A 238 -24.83 -23.98 -2.37
CA ALA A 238 -24.82 -25.19 -3.20
C ALA A 238 -23.70 -25.16 -4.25
N GLY A 239 -22.99 -26.29 -4.41
CA GLY A 239 -21.89 -26.43 -5.36
C GLY A 239 -20.59 -25.75 -4.91
N THR A 240 -20.42 -25.51 -3.60
CA THR A 240 -19.16 -25.07 -3.01
C THR A 240 -18.63 -26.14 -2.05
N SER A 241 -17.31 -26.16 -1.88
CA SER A 241 -16.64 -26.93 -0.83
C SER A 241 -16.31 -26.01 0.37
N THR A 242 -15.91 -26.62 1.49
CA THR A 242 -15.52 -25.88 2.69
C THR A 242 -14.02 -25.72 2.80
N TRP A 243 -13.58 -24.73 3.57
CA TRP A 243 -12.16 -24.57 3.93
C TRP A 243 -11.62 -25.81 4.66
N ALA A 244 -12.41 -26.44 5.50
CA ALA A 244 -12.01 -27.66 6.21
C ALA A 244 -11.73 -28.83 5.25
N GLU A 245 -12.50 -28.96 4.16
CA GLU A 245 -12.24 -29.95 3.12
C GLU A 245 -10.97 -29.61 2.33
N LEU A 246 -10.75 -28.33 2.02
CA LEU A 246 -9.53 -27.88 1.35
C LEU A 246 -8.29 -28.17 2.19
N ALA A 247 -8.33 -27.81 3.49
CA ALA A 247 -7.25 -27.97 4.47
C ALA A 247 -7.23 -29.33 5.15
N GLY A 248 -7.90 -30.33 4.59
CA GLY A 248 -8.03 -31.68 5.17
C GLY A 248 -6.69 -32.38 5.35
N GLU A 249 -6.69 -33.43 6.17
CA GLU A 249 -5.49 -34.26 6.43
C GLU A 249 -4.87 -34.79 5.14
N THR A 250 -3.54 -34.83 5.11
CA THR A 250 -2.76 -35.28 3.97
C THR A 250 -1.39 -35.77 4.45
N ASP A 251 -0.82 -36.75 3.74
CA ASP A 251 0.57 -37.20 3.90
C ASP A 251 1.53 -36.50 2.92
N ALA A 252 1.01 -35.60 2.08
CA ALA A 252 1.83 -34.90 1.10
C ALA A 252 2.85 -33.98 1.78
N ALA A 253 4.11 -34.02 1.35
CA ALA A 253 5.13 -33.12 1.83
C ALA A 253 4.88 -31.66 1.40
N LEU A 254 5.42 -30.71 2.17
CA LEU A 254 5.50 -29.33 1.75
C LEU A 254 6.66 -29.18 0.76
N GLU A 255 6.32 -28.97 -0.49
CA GLU A 255 7.26 -28.78 -1.60
C GLU A 255 7.03 -27.43 -2.26
N PHE A 256 8.02 -26.95 -2.99
CA PHE A 256 7.93 -25.66 -3.67
C PHE A 256 8.26 -25.85 -5.15
N GLU A 257 7.38 -25.35 -6.03
CA GLU A 257 7.61 -25.38 -7.46
C GLU A 257 8.70 -24.38 -7.84
N PRO A 258 9.82 -24.82 -8.44
CA PRO A 258 10.83 -23.91 -8.97
C PRO A 258 10.25 -23.11 -10.14
N VAL A 259 10.28 -21.79 -10.04
CA VAL A 259 9.76 -20.91 -11.09
C VAL A 259 10.81 -19.85 -11.46
N PRO A 260 10.86 -19.39 -12.72
CA PRO A 260 11.72 -18.29 -13.12
C PRO A 260 11.58 -17.06 -12.23
N PHE A 261 12.63 -16.25 -12.15
CA PHE A 261 12.68 -15.03 -11.33
C PHE A 261 11.49 -14.10 -11.58
N ASP A 262 11.10 -13.92 -12.83
CA ASP A 262 9.99 -13.08 -13.31
C ASP A 262 8.64 -13.80 -13.41
N HIS A 263 8.56 -15.08 -12.98
CA HIS A 263 7.29 -15.80 -12.99
C HIS A 263 6.25 -15.06 -12.13
N PRO A 264 5.00 -14.91 -12.63
CA PRO A 264 3.96 -14.21 -11.89
C PRO A 264 3.69 -14.78 -10.50
N LEU A 265 3.81 -13.93 -9.47
CA LEU A 265 3.53 -14.25 -8.08
C LEU A 265 2.08 -13.94 -7.75
N TYR A 266 1.66 -12.72 -8.02
CA TYR A 266 0.31 -12.24 -7.81
C TYR A 266 -0.05 -11.10 -8.77
N VAL A 267 -1.36 -10.87 -8.91
CA VAL A 267 -1.90 -9.75 -9.66
C VAL A 267 -2.57 -8.78 -8.71
N LEU A 268 -2.06 -7.55 -8.69
CA LEU A 268 -2.62 -6.42 -7.95
C LEU A 268 -3.37 -5.49 -8.89
N TYR A 269 -4.18 -4.61 -8.32
CA TYR A 269 -4.99 -3.69 -9.13
C TYR A 269 -4.83 -2.26 -8.64
N SER A 270 -4.58 -1.34 -9.56
CA SER A 270 -4.70 0.09 -9.31
C SER A 270 -5.85 0.67 -10.14
N SER A 271 -6.43 1.78 -9.66
CA SER A 271 -7.45 2.50 -10.41
C SER A 271 -6.86 3.00 -11.73
N GLY A 272 -7.44 2.58 -12.85
CA GLY A 272 -7.09 3.12 -14.17
C GLY A 272 -7.69 4.50 -14.37
N THR A 273 -7.03 5.33 -15.17
CA THR A 273 -7.58 6.63 -15.59
C THR A 273 -8.72 6.50 -16.60
N THR A 274 -8.89 5.32 -17.20
CA THR A 274 -9.81 5.07 -18.34
C THR A 274 -10.52 3.72 -18.21
N GLY A 275 -11.40 3.52 -17.21
CA GLY A 275 -12.25 2.32 -17.17
C GLY A 275 -11.78 1.23 -16.21
N LEU A 276 -11.56 -0.01 -16.68
CA LEU A 276 -11.23 -1.15 -15.83
C LEU A 276 -9.91 -0.96 -15.05
N PRO A 277 -9.82 -1.49 -13.81
CA PRO A 277 -8.58 -1.46 -13.04
C PRO A 277 -7.42 -2.11 -13.78
N LYS A 278 -6.22 -1.53 -13.69
CA LYS A 278 -5.00 -2.08 -14.29
C LYS A 278 -4.59 -3.36 -13.56
N PRO A 279 -4.50 -4.52 -14.23
CA PRO A 279 -4.10 -5.78 -13.62
C PRO A 279 -2.56 -5.90 -13.64
N ILE A 280 -1.91 -5.48 -12.57
CA ILE A 280 -0.46 -5.36 -12.45
C ILE A 280 0.12 -6.70 -12.00
N VAL A 281 1.02 -7.27 -12.79
CA VAL A 281 1.66 -8.56 -12.53
C VAL A 281 3.01 -8.36 -11.87
N HIS A 282 3.18 -8.93 -10.68
CA HIS A 282 4.46 -8.93 -9.96
C HIS A 282 5.10 -10.31 -9.96
N GLY A 283 6.43 -10.37 -10.09
CA GLY A 283 7.21 -11.61 -10.16
C GLY A 283 7.75 -12.06 -8.81
N HIS A 284 7.98 -13.38 -8.65
CA HIS A 284 8.48 -14.00 -7.43
C HIS A 284 9.79 -13.38 -6.92
N GLY A 285 10.79 -13.29 -7.80
CA GLY A 285 12.13 -12.83 -7.41
C GLY A 285 12.18 -11.33 -7.14
N GLY A 286 11.47 -10.53 -7.97
CA GLY A 286 11.47 -9.08 -7.82
C GLY A 286 10.87 -8.63 -6.49
N ILE A 287 9.72 -9.19 -6.13
CA ILE A 287 9.06 -8.90 -4.85
C ILE A 287 9.90 -9.40 -3.68
N LEU A 288 10.46 -10.61 -3.78
CA LEU A 288 11.30 -11.15 -2.71
C LEU A 288 12.47 -10.22 -2.37
N LEU A 289 13.27 -9.84 -3.37
CA LEU A 289 14.46 -9.00 -3.14
C LEU A 289 14.08 -7.61 -2.61
N GLU A 290 13.05 -7.02 -3.21
CA GLU A 290 12.58 -5.69 -2.82
C GLU A 290 12.06 -5.65 -1.39
N HIS A 291 11.22 -6.63 -1.01
CA HIS A 291 10.67 -6.70 0.33
C HIS A 291 11.73 -7.06 1.37
N LEU A 292 12.69 -7.96 1.08
CA LEU A 292 13.82 -8.23 1.97
C LEU A 292 14.62 -6.95 2.25
N LYS A 293 14.96 -6.18 1.20
CA LYS A 293 15.66 -4.91 1.32
C LYS A 293 14.88 -3.90 2.17
N MET A 294 13.60 -3.69 1.86
CA MET A 294 12.78 -2.68 2.55
C MET A 294 12.52 -3.06 4.01
N LEU A 295 12.09 -4.30 4.26
CA LEU A 295 11.76 -4.75 5.61
C LEU A 295 12.98 -4.72 6.54
N ALA A 296 14.13 -5.27 6.09
CA ALA A 296 15.31 -5.34 6.93
C ALA A 296 16.12 -4.05 6.95
N LEU A 297 16.45 -3.46 5.79
CA LEU A 297 17.40 -2.35 5.75
C LEU A 297 16.76 -0.99 5.97
N HIS A 298 15.49 -0.80 5.55
CA HIS A 298 14.76 0.45 5.71
C HIS A 298 13.91 0.48 6.97
N HIS A 299 13.15 -0.57 7.25
CA HIS A 299 12.29 -0.64 8.43
C HIS A 299 12.96 -1.31 9.64
N ASP A 300 14.18 -1.80 9.47
CA ASP A 300 14.99 -2.42 10.52
C ASP A 300 14.30 -3.64 11.18
N LEU A 301 13.53 -4.40 10.40
CA LEU A 301 12.78 -5.55 10.88
C LEU A 301 13.61 -6.83 10.86
N GLY A 302 13.43 -7.65 11.89
CA GLY A 302 14.09 -8.94 12.04
C GLY A 302 13.37 -9.88 12.99
N PRO A 303 14.01 -10.98 13.44
CA PRO A 303 13.36 -12.03 14.23
C PRO A 303 12.80 -11.60 15.58
N ALA A 304 13.31 -10.52 16.16
CA ALA A 304 12.84 -9.99 17.43
C ALA A 304 11.59 -9.10 17.28
N ASP A 305 11.19 -8.80 16.05
CA ASP A 305 10.17 -7.79 15.79
C ASP A 305 8.78 -8.36 15.65
N ARG A 306 7.82 -7.51 15.99
CA ARG A 306 6.39 -7.67 15.73
C ARG A 306 5.94 -6.54 14.81
N PHE A 307 5.69 -6.90 13.57
CA PHE A 307 5.33 -5.99 12.49
C PHE A 307 3.83 -5.95 12.29
N PHE A 308 3.25 -4.79 12.52
CA PHE A 308 1.85 -4.49 12.25
C PHE A 308 1.74 -3.40 11.19
N TRP A 309 0.94 -3.64 10.15
CA TRP A 309 0.49 -2.59 9.24
C TRP A 309 -1.03 -2.70 9.09
N PHE A 310 -1.76 -1.64 9.48
CA PHE A 310 -3.20 -1.64 9.23
C PHE A 310 -3.46 -1.61 7.73
N SER A 311 -4.03 -2.68 7.19
CA SER A 311 -4.29 -2.86 5.77
C SER A 311 -5.42 -3.84 5.53
N THR A 312 -6.04 -3.74 4.35
CA THR A 312 -6.96 -4.75 3.82
C THR A 312 -6.28 -5.52 2.69
N THR A 313 -6.81 -6.70 2.35
CA THR A 313 -6.29 -7.55 1.25
C THR A 313 -6.42 -6.93 -0.14
N GLY A 314 -7.15 -5.82 -0.26
CA GLY A 314 -7.25 -5.00 -1.47
C GLY A 314 -6.21 -3.88 -1.58
N TRP A 315 -5.34 -3.69 -0.61
CA TRP A 315 -4.29 -2.69 -0.59
C TRP A 315 -2.89 -3.34 -0.58
N MET A 316 -1.95 -2.85 -1.40
CA MET A 316 -0.61 -3.43 -1.53
C MET A 316 0.18 -3.49 -0.21
N MET A 317 -0.16 -2.68 0.79
CA MET A 317 0.48 -2.75 2.10
C MET A 317 0.19 -4.07 2.83
N TRP A 318 -0.87 -4.80 2.46
CA TRP A 318 -1.06 -6.18 2.90
C TRP A 318 0.03 -7.11 2.35
N ASN A 319 0.35 -6.99 1.05
CA ASN A 319 1.41 -7.79 0.42
C ASN A 319 2.78 -7.51 1.07
N PHE A 320 3.01 -6.25 1.47
CA PHE A 320 4.21 -5.85 2.19
C PHE A 320 4.24 -6.43 3.62
N LEU A 321 3.14 -6.32 4.37
CA LEU A 321 3.00 -6.88 5.73
C LEU A 321 3.29 -8.38 5.76
N VAL A 322 2.64 -9.16 4.86
CA VAL A 322 2.74 -10.62 4.86
C VAL A 322 4.09 -11.14 4.34
N SER A 323 4.96 -10.27 3.88
CA SER A 323 6.37 -10.59 3.61
C SER A 323 7.26 -10.53 4.86
N GLY A 324 6.76 -10.03 6.00
CA GLY A 324 7.50 -9.91 7.26
C GLY A 324 8.21 -11.20 7.73
N PRO A 325 7.60 -12.38 7.63
CA PRO A 325 8.24 -13.64 8.00
C PRO A 325 9.49 -13.97 7.18
N ALA A 326 9.66 -13.41 5.97
CA ALA A 326 10.88 -13.60 5.17
C ALA A 326 12.14 -13.04 5.85
N VAL A 327 12.00 -12.05 6.73
CA VAL A 327 13.06 -11.51 7.59
C VAL A 327 12.99 -12.03 9.04
N GLY A 328 12.08 -12.99 9.31
CA GLY A 328 11.86 -13.58 10.62
C GLY A 328 10.93 -12.80 11.55
N ALA A 329 10.35 -11.68 11.09
CA ALA A 329 9.45 -10.89 11.91
C ALA A 329 8.09 -11.58 12.10
N THR A 330 7.54 -11.50 13.33
CA THR A 330 6.15 -11.87 13.60
C THR A 330 5.23 -10.82 12.99
N ILE A 331 4.23 -11.23 12.22
CA ILE A 331 3.23 -10.30 11.67
C ILE A 331 1.99 -10.24 12.57
N VAL A 332 1.46 -9.01 12.72
CA VAL A 332 0.19 -8.76 13.39
C VAL A 332 -0.86 -8.44 12.33
N LEU A 333 -1.91 -9.26 12.27
CA LEU A 333 -3.03 -9.09 11.35
C LEU A 333 -4.23 -8.51 12.11
N PHE A 334 -4.98 -7.65 11.45
CA PHE A 334 -6.23 -7.11 11.99
C PHE A 334 -7.31 -7.06 10.94
N ASP A 335 -8.51 -7.55 11.30
CA ASP A 335 -9.74 -7.42 10.51
C ASP A 335 -10.81 -6.73 11.33
N GLY A 336 -11.33 -5.61 10.81
CA GLY A 336 -12.37 -4.80 11.42
C GLY A 336 -12.24 -3.30 11.16
N ASN A 337 -13.15 -2.54 11.75
CA ASN A 337 -13.13 -1.08 11.67
C ASN A 337 -12.06 -0.51 12.63
N PRO A 338 -11.05 0.23 12.15
CA PRO A 338 -9.97 0.78 12.96
C PRO A 338 -10.40 1.95 13.88
N ALA A 339 -11.58 2.52 13.63
CA ALA A 339 -12.07 3.71 14.31
C ALA A 339 -13.20 3.41 15.32
N VAL A 340 -13.41 2.13 15.66
CA VAL A 340 -14.43 1.75 16.65
C VAL A 340 -13.89 0.69 17.60
N ARG A 341 -14.38 0.75 18.84
CA ARG A 341 -14.28 -0.32 19.80
C ARG A 341 -15.52 -1.19 19.70
N ALA A 342 -15.32 -2.47 19.38
CA ALA A 342 -16.39 -3.46 19.33
C ALA A 342 -16.15 -4.50 20.42
N GLU A 343 -17.13 -4.68 21.29
CA GLU A 343 -17.14 -5.73 22.33
C GLU A 343 -18.33 -6.67 22.08
N PRO A 344 -18.17 -7.99 22.26
CA PRO A 344 -19.27 -8.93 22.08
C PRO A 344 -20.52 -8.53 22.90
N GLY A 345 -21.66 -8.40 22.21
CA GLY A 345 -22.95 -8.10 22.86
C GLY A 345 -23.17 -6.64 23.25
N LYS A 346 -22.25 -5.73 22.87
CA LYS A 346 -22.42 -4.29 23.07
C LYS A 346 -22.45 -3.55 21.72
N PRO A 347 -23.13 -2.39 21.62
CA PRO A 347 -22.99 -1.51 20.47
C PRO A 347 -21.54 -1.07 20.29
N ALA A 348 -21.10 -0.93 19.03
CA ALA A 348 -19.79 -0.39 18.76
C ALA A 348 -19.74 1.11 19.11
N GLU A 349 -18.66 1.52 19.74
CA GLU A 349 -18.41 2.92 20.11
C GLU A 349 -17.29 3.50 19.25
N PRO A 350 -17.41 4.77 18.78
CA PRO A 350 -16.33 5.46 18.10
C PRO A 350 -15.07 5.50 18.95
N ASP A 351 -13.95 5.01 18.41
CA ASP A 351 -12.72 4.89 19.17
C ASP A 351 -11.48 4.77 18.25
N LEU A 352 -10.82 5.88 17.99
CA LEU A 352 -9.57 5.94 17.26
C LEU A 352 -8.36 5.35 18.04
N GLY A 353 -8.55 5.02 19.34
CA GLY A 353 -7.55 4.35 20.17
C GLY A 353 -7.42 2.85 19.92
N SER A 354 -8.31 2.24 19.13
CA SER A 354 -8.38 0.79 18.93
C SER A 354 -7.09 0.18 18.41
N LEU A 355 -6.47 0.77 17.36
CA LEU A 355 -5.22 0.25 16.80
C LEU A 355 -4.02 0.48 17.73
N TRP A 356 -4.02 1.53 18.52
CA TRP A 356 -2.97 1.79 19.51
C TRP A 356 -2.99 0.78 20.63
N ARG A 357 -4.18 0.41 21.13
CA ARG A 357 -4.32 -0.70 22.09
C ARG A 357 -3.89 -2.03 21.49
N LEU A 358 -4.29 -2.32 20.25
CA LEU A 358 -3.84 -3.52 19.57
C LEU A 358 -2.31 -3.57 19.49
N ALA A 359 -1.65 -2.46 19.15
CA ALA A 359 -0.19 -2.37 19.12
C ALA A 359 0.44 -2.62 20.49
N ALA A 360 -0.15 -2.06 21.57
CA ALA A 360 0.28 -2.30 22.94
C ALA A 360 0.07 -3.76 23.36
N ASP A 361 -1.13 -4.29 23.18
CA ASP A 361 -1.52 -5.65 23.60
C ASP A 361 -0.68 -6.74 22.90
N THR A 362 -0.29 -6.48 21.66
CA THR A 362 0.54 -7.41 20.87
C THR A 362 2.04 -7.16 21.05
N GLY A 363 2.46 -6.12 21.76
CA GLY A 363 3.87 -5.73 21.87
C GLY A 363 4.49 -5.42 20.50
N THR A 364 3.73 -4.74 19.64
CA THR A 364 4.16 -4.33 18.31
C THR A 364 5.40 -3.44 18.38
N THR A 365 6.44 -3.79 17.62
CA THR A 365 7.70 -3.03 17.56
C THR A 365 7.73 -2.03 16.39
N TYR A 366 6.99 -2.33 15.33
CA TYR A 366 6.81 -1.44 14.18
C TYR A 366 5.33 -1.40 13.79
N PHE A 367 4.73 -0.21 13.88
CA PHE A 367 3.33 0.02 13.51
C PHE A 367 3.24 0.89 12.24
N GLY A 368 2.59 0.39 11.20
CA GLY A 368 2.32 1.12 9.97
C GLY A 368 0.84 1.44 9.79
N THR A 369 0.54 2.64 9.33
CA THR A 369 -0.83 3.10 9.09
C THR A 369 -0.88 4.13 7.95
N SER A 370 -2.05 4.74 7.72
CA SER A 370 -2.21 5.82 6.76
C SER A 370 -2.04 7.20 7.41
N ALA A 371 -1.55 8.19 6.66
CA ALA A 371 -1.50 9.57 7.12
C ALA A 371 -2.87 10.12 7.56
N PRO A 372 -3.99 9.85 6.85
CA PRO A 372 -5.32 10.26 7.31
C PRO A 372 -5.70 9.71 8.70
N PHE A 373 -5.30 8.49 9.05
CA PHE A 373 -5.55 7.94 10.39
C PHE A 373 -4.78 8.72 11.47
N LEU A 374 -3.50 9.03 11.25
CA LEU A 374 -2.69 9.83 12.19
C LEU A 374 -3.28 11.23 12.38
N LEU A 375 -3.72 11.87 11.28
CA LEU A 375 -4.36 13.18 11.34
C LEU A 375 -5.71 13.15 12.05
N ALA A 376 -6.50 12.08 11.88
CA ALA A 376 -7.74 11.90 12.63
C ALA A 376 -7.48 11.74 14.14
N CYS A 377 -6.45 10.98 14.53
CA CYS A 377 -6.03 10.85 15.92
C CYS A 377 -5.58 12.20 16.50
N ARG A 378 -4.78 12.98 15.74
CA ARG A 378 -4.36 14.34 16.12
C ARG A 378 -5.56 15.25 16.32
N LYS A 379 -6.51 15.25 15.38
CA LYS A 379 -7.71 16.10 15.44
C LYS A 379 -8.62 15.75 16.62
N ALA A 380 -8.63 14.48 17.03
CA ALA A 380 -9.36 14.00 18.22
C ALA A 380 -8.57 14.22 19.52
N ASP A 381 -7.45 14.95 19.49
CA ASP A 381 -6.55 15.21 20.62
C ASP A 381 -6.11 13.91 21.34
N LEU A 382 -5.96 12.83 20.57
CA LEU A 382 -5.51 11.55 21.11
C LEU A 382 -4.03 11.63 21.52
N ARG A 383 -3.71 11.05 22.68
CA ARG A 383 -2.33 10.92 23.18
C ARG A 383 -2.00 9.46 23.50
N PRO A 384 -1.76 8.63 22.47
CA PRO A 384 -1.59 7.19 22.66
C PRO A 384 -0.47 6.82 23.64
N GLY A 385 0.66 7.52 23.60
CA GLY A 385 1.78 7.26 24.51
C GLY A 385 1.50 7.54 25.98
N GLU A 386 0.41 8.25 26.30
CA GLU A 386 -0.03 8.51 27.69
C GLU A 386 -1.13 7.51 28.14
N THR A 387 -1.79 6.85 27.19
CA THR A 387 -2.99 6.03 27.45
C THR A 387 -2.75 4.54 27.37
N VAL A 388 -1.73 4.08 26.63
CA VAL A 388 -1.35 2.67 26.48
C VAL A 388 0.17 2.50 26.52
N ASP A 389 0.63 1.31 26.86
CA ASP A 389 2.07 1.00 26.88
C ASP A 389 2.61 0.74 25.46
N LEU A 390 3.26 1.75 24.88
CA LEU A 390 3.94 1.68 23.60
C LEU A 390 5.46 1.55 23.73
N SER A 391 5.98 1.13 24.88
CA SER A 391 7.43 1.04 25.13
C SER A 391 8.18 0.08 24.18
N ALA A 392 7.47 -0.89 23.59
CA ALA A 392 8.03 -1.78 22.57
C ALA A 392 8.12 -1.12 21.18
N LEU A 393 7.36 -0.04 20.94
CA LEU A 393 7.28 0.59 19.62
C LEU A 393 8.53 1.41 19.32
N ARG A 394 9.31 1.00 18.33
CA ARG A 394 10.53 1.68 17.88
C ARG A 394 10.42 2.30 16.48
N GLY A 395 9.40 1.92 15.72
CA GLY A 395 9.14 2.46 14.38
C GLY A 395 7.66 2.70 14.12
N LEU A 396 7.35 3.80 13.47
CA LEU A 396 6.00 4.15 13.01
C LEU A 396 6.03 4.46 11.52
N GLY A 397 5.27 3.70 10.70
CA GLY A 397 5.15 3.91 9.27
C GLY A 397 3.92 4.75 8.90
N SER A 398 4.07 5.67 7.93
CA SER A 398 2.96 6.46 7.38
C SER A 398 2.98 6.46 5.86
N THR A 399 1.84 6.14 5.22
CA THR A 399 1.71 6.18 3.75
C THR A 399 0.26 6.43 3.31
N GLY A 400 0.01 6.36 2.00
CA GLY A 400 -1.33 6.51 1.41
C GLY A 400 -1.73 7.94 1.08
N ALA A 401 -1.20 8.91 1.81
CA ALA A 401 -1.23 10.34 1.53
C ALA A 401 0.02 11.00 2.13
N PRO A 402 0.42 12.20 1.69
CA PRO A 402 1.46 12.96 2.36
C PRO A 402 1.08 13.24 3.82
N LEU A 403 2.02 13.03 4.75
CA LEU A 403 1.86 13.44 6.14
C LEU A 403 2.43 14.86 6.27
N PRO A 404 1.62 15.87 6.65
CA PRO A 404 2.09 17.23 6.81
C PRO A 404 2.92 17.41 8.08
N ALA A 405 3.69 18.50 8.18
CA ALA A 405 4.65 18.76 9.26
C ALA A 405 4.05 18.63 10.66
N GLU A 406 2.83 19.16 10.86
CA GLU A 406 2.11 19.08 12.13
C GLU A 406 1.73 17.63 12.51
N GLY A 407 1.56 16.73 11.52
CA GLY A 407 1.35 15.30 11.77
C GLY A 407 2.62 14.64 12.30
N PHE A 408 3.80 15.04 11.78
CA PHE A 408 5.09 14.59 12.33
C PHE A 408 5.27 15.05 13.76
N THR A 409 5.07 16.35 14.04
CA THR A 409 5.20 16.91 15.38
C THR A 409 4.27 16.21 16.37
N TRP A 410 3.01 15.97 15.98
CA TRP A 410 2.06 15.26 16.82
C TRP A 410 2.52 13.85 17.19
N VAL A 411 3.14 13.11 16.26
CA VAL A 411 3.66 11.76 16.56
C VAL A 411 4.70 11.81 17.68
N TYR A 412 5.64 12.74 17.63
CA TYR A 412 6.67 12.88 18.67
C TYR A 412 6.15 13.44 19.99
N ASP A 413 5.09 14.24 19.96
CA ASP A 413 4.47 14.79 21.17
C ASP A 413 3.47 13.84 21.84
N ALA A 414 2.73 13.05 21.06
CA ALA A 414 1.60 12.29 21.55
C ALA A 414 1.79 10.77 21.55
N VAL A 415 2.69 10.23 20.70
CA VAL A 415 2.95 8.79 20.60
C VAL A 415 4.24 8.40 21.33
N GLY A 416 5.37 9.02 20.96
CA GLY A 416 6.64 8.73 21.61
C GLY A 416 7.82 9.43 20.94
N ARG A 417 8.82 9.79 21.77
CA ARG A 417 10.01 10.53 21.30
C ARG A 417 11.15 9.65 20.80
N ASP A 418 11.19 8.40 21.25
CA ASP A 418 12.30 7.47 20.96
C ASP A 418 12.04 6.57 19.76
N LEU A 419 10.89 6.72 19.09
CA LEU A 419 10.55 5.97 17.88
C LEU A 419 10.98 6.72 16.61
N GLN A 420 11.30 5.97 15.55
CA GLN A 420 11.54 6.56 14.23
C GLN A 420 10.23 6.63 13.43
N LEU A 421 9.79 7.84 13.11
CA LEU A 421 8.68 8.03 12.16
C LEU A 421 9.21 7.91 10.72
N GLN A 422 8.65 6.99 9.97
CA GLN A 422 9.01 6.73 8.58
C GLN A 422 7.81 7.01 7.65
N SER A 423 7.69 8.24 7.19
CA SER A 423 6.79 8.54 6.06
C SER A 423 7.39 7.94 4.78
N LEU A 424 6.55 7.32 3.96
CA LEU A 424 7.01 6.69 2.72
C LEU A 424 6.04 6.92 1.56
N SER A 425 6.58 7.00 0.36
CA SER A 425 5.81 7.00 -0.88
C SER A 425 6.29 5.91 -1.82
N GLY A 426 5.33 5.31 -2.49
CA GLY A 426 5.49 4.24 -3.44
C GLY A 426 4.18 3.99 -4.16
N GLY A 427 3.99 2.79 -4.69
CA GLY A 427 2.74 2.48 -5.37
C GLY A 427 2.46 1.00 -5.47
N THR A 428 1.18 0.68 -5.72
CA THR A 428 0.76 -0.66 -6.12
C THR A 428 1.55 -1.12 -7.34
N ASP A 429 1.90 -0.17 -8.20
CA ASP A 429 2.59 -0.37 -9.47
C ASP A 429 3.99 -0.99 -9.30
N VAL A 430 4.72 -0.60 -8.26
CA VAL A 430 6.03 -1.20 -7.93
C VAL A 430 5.99 -2.09 -6.68
N CYS A 431 4.86 -2.18 -6.03
CA CYS A 431 4.59 -2.96 -4.80
C CYS A 431 5.62 -2.71 -3.68
N THR A 432 6.10 -1.47 -3.56
CA THR A 432 7.09 -1.02 -2.57
C THR A 432 7.08 0.49 -2.42
N GLY A 433 7.89 1.01 -1.46
CA GLY A 433 8.28 2.42 -1.38
C GLY A 433 9.58 2.68 -2.13
N PHE A 434 9.67 3.75 -2.90
CA PHE A 434 10.90 4.21 -3.56
C PHE A 434 11.51 5.46 -2.88
N VAL A 435 10.76 6.10 -2.00
CA VAL A 435 11.23 7.09 -1.00
C VAL A 435 10.64 6.72 0.36
N GLY A 436 11.41 6.85 1.43
CA GLY A 436 10.99 6.40 2.75
C GLY A 436 11.98 6.73 3.85
N GLY A 437 11.93 5.98 4.95
CA GLY A 437 12.85 6.09 6.08
C GLY A 437 14.03 5.13 5.98
N VAL A 438 15.04 5.40 6.80
CA VAL A 438 16.17 4.50 7.06
C VAL A 438 16.71 4.79 8.46
N PRO A 439 17.15 3.78 9.24
CA PRO A 439 17.62 3.99 10.61
C PRO A 439 18.79 4.97 10.74
N LEU A 440 19.60 5.13 9.70
CA LEU A 440 20.84 5.92 9.72
C LEU A 440 20.63 7.44 9.62
N LEU A 441 19.42 7.91 9.29
CA LEU A 441 19.16 9.31 9.00
C LEU A 441 18.15 9.94 9.97
N PRO A 442 18.30 11.23 10.28
CA PRO A 442 17.37 11.97 11.13
C PRO A 442 16.01 12.20 10.44
N VAL A 443 14.99 12.43 11.26
CA VAL A 443 13.63 12.77 10.80
C VAL A 443 13.39 14.27 10.94
N TYR A 444 12.95 14.89 9.85
CA TYR A 444 12.55 16.29 9.79
C TYR A 444 11.05 16.41 9.54
N ALA A 445 10.42 17.39 10.17
CA ALA A 445 8.98 17.62 10.03
C ALA A 445 8.57 17.85 8.56
N GLY A 446 7.60 17.08 8.07
CA GLY A 446 7.05 17.21 6.72
C GLY A 446 7.93 16.64 5.60
N GLU A 447 9.06 16.00 5.90
CA GLU A 447 9.95 15.40 4.90
C GLU A 447 9.96 13.87 4.98
N ILE A 448 9.87 13.21 3.86
CA ILE A 448 10.23 11.80 3.71
C ILE A 448 11.76 11.72 3.74
N THR A 449 12.31 10.91 4.62
CA THR A 449 13.72 10.99 5.03
C THR A 449 14.72 10.86 3.87
N CYS A 450 14.49 9.91 2.92
CA CYS A 450 15.44 9.63 1.85
C CYS A 450 14.83 8.91 0.65
N ARG A 451 15.60 8.83 -0.42
CA ARG A 451 15.36 7.88 -1.52
C ARG A 451 15.77 6.48 -1.07
N ALA A 452 14.99 5.46 -1.44
CA ALA A 452 15.28 4.08 -1.08
C ALA A 452 16.49 3.52 -1.85
N LEU A 453 17.23 2.62 -1.22
CA LEU A 453 18.34 1.91 -1.87
C LEU A 453 17.86 1.20 -3.14
N GLY A 454 18.63 1.27 -4.21
CA GLY A 454 18.30 0.67 -5.51
C GLY A 454 17.20 1.38 -6.30
N ALA A 455 16.63 2.47 -5.78
CA ALA A 455 15.62 3.29 -6.45
C ALA A 455 16.22 4.63 -6.90
N ARG A 456 16.48 4.77 -8.20
CA ARG A 456 17.03 6.00 -8.79
C ARG A 456 15.92 7.00 -9.07
N VAL A 457 15.40 7.61 -7.99
CA VAL A 457 14.35 8.63 -8.04
C VAL A 457 14.96 9.99 -8.35
N GLU A 458 14.35 10.71 -9.30
CA GLU A 458 14.68 12.08 -9.67
C GLU A 458 13.41 12.94 -9.71
N ALA A 459 13.56 14.24 -9.43
CA ALA A 459 12.58 15.27 -9.77
C ALA A 459 12.94 15.85 -11.14
N ARG A 460 12.00 15.88 -12.09
CA ARG A 460 12.23 16.47 -13.42
C ARG A 460 11.40 17.69 -13.66
N SER A 461 12.06 18.76 -14.12
CA SER A 461 11.41 19.99 -14.56
C SER A 461 10.52 19.75 -15.80
N THR A 462 9.80 20.77 -16.20
CA THR A 462 8.99 20.76 -17.44
C THR A 462 9.82 20.56 -18.71
N GLU A 463 11.11 20.94 -18.68
CA GLU A 463 12.06 20.71 -19.77
C GLU A 463 12.69 19.30 -19.72
N GLY A 464 12.27 18.44 -18.77
CA GLY A 464 12.79 17.09 -18.62
C GLY A 464 14.17 16.99 -17.95
N LYS A 465 14.69 18.09 -17.35
CA LYS A 465 15.97 18.11 -16.64
C LYS A 465 15.80 17.70 -15.18
N ALA A 466 16.75 16.96 -14.63
CA ALA A 466 16.80 16.70 -13.20
C ALA A 466 17.02 18.00 -12.42
N VAL A 467 16.24 18.20 -11.34
CA VAL A 467 16.29 19.38 -10.47
C VAL A 467 16.40 18.96 -8.99
N VAL A 468 17.04 19.81 -8.19
CA VAL A 468 17.19 19.64 -6.73
C VAL A 468 16.73 20.93 -6.06
N GLY A 469 15.97 20.82 -4.98
CA GLY A 469 15.39 21.97 -4.28
C GLY A 469 14.18 22.59 -4.98
N GLU A 470 13.80 22.08 -6.14
CA GLU A 470 12.69 22.56 -6.96
C GLU A 470 11.64 21.46 -7.13
N LEU A 471 10.38 21.86 -7.38
CA LEU A 471 9.28 20.94 -7.68
C LEU A 471 9.46 20.35 -9.08
N GLY A 472 9.39 19.03 -9.18
CA GLY A 472 9.47 18.32 -10.45
C GLY A 472 8.55 17.09 -10.50
N GLU A 473 8.36 16.55 -11.72
CA GLU A 473 7.70 15.26 -11.93
C GLU A 473 8.57 14.14 -11.34
N LEU A 474 7.98 13.30 -10.49
CA LEU A 474 8.65 12.14 -9.94
C LEU A 474 8.89 11.11 -11.03
N VAL A 475 10.15 10.80 -11.29
CA VAL A 475 10.55 9.76 -12.23
C VAL A 475 11.52 8.78 -11.59
N ILE A 476 11.54 7.54 -12.09
CA ILE A 476 12.53 6.53 -11.74
C ILE A 476 13.33 6.25 -13.01
N THR A 477 14.64 6.53 -12.94
CA THR A 477 15.52 6.55 -14.12
C THR A 477 16.39 5.30 -14.27
N ALA A 478 16.20 4.31 -13.37
CA ALA A 478 16.86 3.02 -13.45
C ALA A 478 15.87 1.89 -13.07
N PRO A 479 15.99 0.69 -13.64
CA PRO A 479 15.07 -0.39 -13.36
C PRO A 479 15.19 -0.90 -11.92
N MET A 480 14.04 -1.27 -11.33
CA MET A 480 13.94 -1.95 -10.04
C MET A 480 13.42 -3.37 -10.26
N PRO A 481 13.88 -4.38 -9.50
CA PRO A 481 13.41 -5.76 -9.66
C PRO A 481 11.92 -5.94 -9.42
N SER A 482 11.30 -5.10 -8.59
CA SER A 482 9.86 -5.11 -8.28
C SER A 482 8.98 -4.38 -9.29
N MET A 483 9.55 -3.73 -10.31
CA MET A 483 8.75 -3.20 -11.41
C MET A 483 7.91 -4.33 -12.01
N PRO A 484 6.68 -4.05 -12.47
CA PRO A 484 5.79 -5.09 -12.98
C PRO A 484 6.44 -5.91 -14.09
N VAL A 485 6.21 -7.21 -14.08
CA VAL A 485 6.52 -8.09 -15.22
C VAL A 485 5.73 -7.65 -16.46
N GLY A 486 4.55 -7.07 -16.23
CA GLY A 486 3.66 -6.51 -17.24
C GLY A 486 2.25 -6.32 -16.67
N PHE A 487 1.30 -6.02 -17.55
CA PHE A 487 -0.11 -6.07 -17.22
C PHE A 487 -0.71 -7.38 -17.75
N TRP A 488 -1.66 -7.93 -17.02
CA TRP A 488 -2.40 -9.09 -17.51
C TRP A 488 -3.20 -8.73 -18.77
N ASN A 489 -3.22 -9.60 -19.76
CA ASN A 489 -3.83 -9.36 -21.07
C ASN A 489 -3.26 -8.13 -21.83
N ASP A 490 -1.95 -7.92 -21.74
CA ASP A 490 -1.20 -6.91 -22.48
C ASP A 490 0.01 -7.55 -23.19
N PRO A 491 -0.23 -8.45 -24.17
CA PRO A 491 0.83 -9.31 -24.74
C PRO A 491 1.89 -8.53 -25.53
N ASP A 492 1.56 -7.37 -26.06
CA ASP A 492 2.49 -6.47 -26.75
C ASP A 492 3.09 -5.41 -25.81
N GLY A 493 2.69 -5.38 -24.53
CA GLY A 493 3.14 -4.41 -23.53
C GLY A 493 2.75 -2.97 -23.81
N ARG A 494 1.76 -2.73 -24.68
CA ARG A 494 1.35 -1.39 -25.09
C ARG A 494 0.76 -0.61 -23.93
N ARG A 495 -0.21 -1.19 -23.21
CA ARG A 495 -0.85 -0.54 -22.06
C ARG A 495 0.16 -0.22 -20.94
N TYR A 496 1.14 -1.11 -20.75
CA TYR A 496 2.21 -0.92 -19.79
C TYR A 496 3.12 0.25 -20.17
N ARG A 497 3.53 0.35 -21.46
CA ARG A 497 4.31 1.48 -21.97
C ARG A 497 3.55 2.80 -21.87
N GLU A 498 2.29 2.83 -22.31
CA GLU A 498 1.42 4.01 -22.23
C GLU A 498 1.25 4.50 -20.79
N ALA A 499 1.18 3.59 -19.82
CA ALA A 499 0.99 3.96 -18.41
C ALA A 499 2.18 4.67 -17.77
N TYR A 500 3.43 4.30 -18.16
CA TYR A 500 4.62 4.76 -17.42
C TYR A 500 5.73 5.35 -18.28
N PHE A 501 5.76 5.11 -19.58
CA PHE A 501 6.91 5.44 -20.47
C PHE A 501 6.54 6.31 -21.67
N ASP A 502 5.29 6.71 -21.82
CA ASP A 502 4.82 7.50 -22.96
C ASP A 502 5.40 8.93 -22.94
N VAL A 503 5.44 9.55 -21.76
CA VAL A 503 5.96 10.93 -21.60
C VAL A 503 7.48 10.99 -21.67
N TYR A 504 8.15 10.02 -21.05
CA TYR A 504 9.61 9.93 -20.98
C TYR A 504 10.06 8.53 -21.45
N PRO A 505 10.36 8.33 -22.74
CA PRO A 505 10.82 7.02 -23.23
C PRO A 505 12.02 6.50 -22.45
N GLY A 506 11.91 5.26 -21.93
CA GLY A 506 12.97 4.64 -21.13
C GLY A 506 13.08 5.13 -19.68
N VAL A 507 12.17 5.99 -19.22
CA VAL A 507 12.13 6.51 -17.86
C VAL A 507 10.73 6.33 -17.30
N TRP A 508 10.62 5.71 -16.12
CA TRP A 508 9.34 5.50 -15.46
C TRP A 508 8.80 6.81 -14.90
N ARG A 509 7.65 7.25 -15.39
CA ARG A 509 6.87 8.34 -14.82
C ARG A 509 5.89 7.79 -13.80
N HIS A 510 6.00 8.24 -12.53
CA HIS A 510 5.10 7.73 -11.48
C HIS A 510 3.77 8.48 -11.42
N GLY A 511 3.78 9.75 -11.79
CA GLY A 511 2.59 10.59 -11.77
C GLY A 511 2.38 11.31 -10.43
N ASP A 512 3.45 11.62 -9.73
CA ASP A 512 3.48 12.44 -8.52
C ASP A 512 4.40 13.65 -8.70
N TRP A 513 4.11 14.73 -7.97
CA TRP A 513 5.03 15.85 -7.81
C TRP A 513 5.94 15.62 -6.62
N ILE A 514 7.24 15.84 -6.82
CA ILE A 514 8.27 15.67 -5.79
C ILE A 514 9.22 16.86 -5.76
N THR A 515 9.63 17.26 -4.56
CA THR A 515 10.82 18.08 -4.33
C THR A 515 11.85 17.25 -3.60
N ILE A 516 13.08 17.18 -4.12
CA ILE A 516 14.21 16.50 -3.48
C ILE A 516 15.17 17.55 -2.98
N SER A 517 15.42 17.61 -1.67
CA SER A 517 16.34 18.57 -1.05
C SER A 517 17.80 18.20 -1.31
N GLU A 518 18.73 19.14 -1.11
CA GLU A 518 20.18 18.91 -1.23
C GLU A 518 20.69 17.79 -0.31
N ARG A 519 20.03 17.55 0.83
CA ARG A 519 20.34 16.44 1.75
C ARG A 519 19.64 15.10 1.40
N GLY A 520 18.93 15.03 0.28
CA GLY A 520 18.25 13.81 -0.19
C GLY A 520 16.85 13.57 0.39
N GLY A 521 16.38 14.41 1.33
CA GLY A 521 15.00 14.35 1.83
C GLY A 521 13.99 14.73 0.75
N CYS A 522 12.79 14.15 0.81
CA CYS A 522 11.78 14.28 -0.23
C CYS A 522 10.46 14.82 0.30
N VAL A 523 9.79 15.65 -0.49
CA VAL A 523 8.44 16.14 -0.22
C VAL A 523 7.55 15.80 -1.41
N ILE A 524 6.48 15.01 -1.17
CA ILE A 524 5.45 14.70 -2.17
C ILE A 524 4.30 15.68 -1.97
N THR A 525 3.95 16.44 -3.02
CA THR A 525 2.91 17.48 -2.95
C THR A 525 1.58 17.09 -3.61
N GLY A 526 1.50 15.86 -4.12
CA GLY A 526 0.28 15.30 -4.71
C GLY A 526 0.50 14.65 -6.07
N ARG A 527 -0.60 14.27 -6.70
CA ARG A 527 -0.60 13.62 -8.03
C ARG A 527 -0.32 14.64 -9.12
N SER A 528 0.56 14.30 -10.07
CA SER A 528 0.83 15.17 -11.23
C SER A 528 -0.27 15.08 -12.29
N ASP A 529 -1.02 13.96 -12.33
CA ASP A 529 -2.20 13.77 -13.17
C ASP A 529 -3.47 14.46 -12.61
N ALA A 530 -3.47 14.82 -11.31
CA ALA A 530 -4.50 15.62 -10.65
C ALA A 530 -4.09 17.10 -10.47
N THR A 531 -3.04 17.53 -11.15
CA THR A 531 -2.44 18.87 -10.98
C THR A 531 -3.44 19.97 -11.31
N LEU A 532 -3.45 20.97 -10.44
CA LEU A 532 -4.16 22.22 -10.65
C LEU A 532 -3.21 23.17 -11.38
N ASN A 533 -3.60 23.64 -12.57
CA ASN A 533 -2.77 24.55 -13.37
C ASN A 533 -3.44 25.91 -13.46
N ARG A 534 -3.08 26.83 -12.56
CA ARG A 534 -3.70 28.17 -12.51
C ARG A 534 -2.75 29.24 -13.04
N GLY A 535 -3.08 29.80 -14.18
CA GLY A 535 -2.29 30.88 -14.81
C GLY A 535 -0.83 30.49 -15.05
N GLY A 536 -0.58 29.25 -15.49
CA GLY A 536 0.77 28.73 -15.77
C GLY A 536 1.56 28.28 -14.54
N VAL A 537 0.97 28.37 -13.33
CA VAL A 537 1.57 27.86 -12.11
C VAL A 537 0.89 26.56 -11.70
N ARG A 538 1.70 25.55 -11.45
CA ARG A 538 1.26 24.24 -10.98
C ARG A 538 1.12 24.27 -9.47
N LEU A 539 -0.05 23.81 -8.97
CA LEU A 539 -0.39 23.76 -7.55
C LEU A 539 -0.66 22.31 -7.16
N GLY A 540 -0.06 21.86 -6.06
CA GLY A 540 -0.28 20.53 -5.51
C GLY A 540 -1.58 20.46 -4.71
N THR A 541 -2.41 19.44 -4.91
CA THR A 541 -3.66 19.26 -4.14
C THR A 541 -3.41 19.11 -2.64
N ALA A 542 -2.33 18.43 -2.26
CA ALA A 542 -1.97 18.23 -0.85
C ALA A 542 -1.65 19.55 -0.11
N GLU A 543 -1.18 20.57 -0.81
CA GLU A 543 -0.92 21.89 -0.22
C GLU A 543 -2.22 22.51 0.31
N PHE A 544 -3.31 22.41 -0.46
CA PHE A 544 -4.63 22.89 -0.04
C PHE A 544 -5.12 22.15 1.22
N TYR A 545 -5.01 20.81 1.21
CA TYR A 545 -5.48 19.98 2.32
C TYR A 545 -4.72 20.27 3.61
N SER A 546 -3.40 20.49 3.50
CA SER A 546 -2.56 20.82 4.66
C SER A 546 -2.94 22.13 5.36
N VAL A 547 -3.63 23.04 4.67
CA VAL A 547 -4.13 24.30 5.24
C VAL A 547 -5.61 24.20 5.62
N VAL A 548 -6.45 23.74 4.69
CA VAL A 548 -7.90 23.77 4.86
C VAL A 548 -8.34 22.80 5.96
N GLU A 549 -7.74 21.62 6.04
CA GLU A 549 -8.13 20.58 7.01
C GLU A 549 -7.53 20.80 8.42
N THR A 550 -6.72 21.84 8.60
CA THR A 550 -6.32 22.28 9.95
C THR A 550 -7.38 23.12 10.64
N LEU A 551 -8.34 23.65 9.88
CA LEU A 551 -9.44 24.42 10.45
C LEU A 551 -10.39 23.48 11.22
N ASP A 552 -10.78 23.88 12.44
CA ASP A 552 -11.65 23.06 13.30
C ASP A 552 -13.02 22.79 12.67
N GLU A 553 -13.49 23.71 11.84
CA GLU A 553 -14.77 23.63 11.16
C GLU A 553 -14.74 22.66 9.97
N VAL A 554 -13.57 22.34 9.41
CA VAL A 554 -13.42 21.50 8.22
C VAL A 554 -13.01 20.07 8.59
N VAL A 555 -13.84 19.11 8.23
CA VAL A 555 -13.57 17.68 8.47
C VAL A 555 -12.76 17.06 7.33
N ASP A 556 -13.09 17.42 6.08
CA ASP A 556 -12.46 16.88 4.86
C ASP A 556 -12.59 17.88 3.73
N SER A 557 -11.77 17.76 2.69
CA SER A 557 -11.84 18.65 1.53
C SER A 557 -11.37 17.96 0.25
N VAL A 558 -11.81 18.44 -0.90
CA VAL A 558 -11.26 18.08 -2.22
C VAL A 558 -11.20 19.32 -3.11
N VAL A 559 -10.06 19.52 -3.76
CA VAL A 559 -9.83 20.63 -4.69
C VAL A 559 -9.69 20.11 -6.10
N VAL A 560 -10.31 20.82 -7.05
CA VAL A 560 -10.27 20.47 -8.47
C VAL A 560 -10.11 21.75 -9.30
N HIS A 561 -9.32 21.69 -10.35
CA HIS A 561 -9.21 22.75 -11.33
C HIS A 561 -9.87 22.32 -12.66
N LEU A 562 -10.82 23.10 -13.11
CA LEU A 562 -11.46 22.95 -14.41
C LEU A 562 -10.77 23.91 -15.38
N GLU A 563 -10.07 23.35 -16.35
CA GLU A 563 -9.33 24.13 -17.35
C GLU A 563 -10.31 24.82 -18.29
N ASP A 564 -9.98 26.04 -18.68
CA ASP A 564 -10.73 26.76 -19.71
C ASP A 564 -10.29 26.27 -21.10
N ALA A 565 -11.25 25.81 -21.88
CA ALA A 565 -11.00 25.31 -23.25
C ALA A 565 -10.44 26.40 -24.19
N GLU A 566 -10.65 27.68 -23.88
CA GLU A 566 -10.15 28.83 -24.66
C GLU A 566 -8.80 29.35 -24.15
N GLY A 567 -8.16 28.65 -23.20
CA GLY A 567 -6.82 28.97 -22.70
C GLY A 567 -6.78 30.03 -21.60
N GLY A 568 -7.92 30.33 -20.95
CA GLY A 568 -8.02 31.18 -19.77
C GLY A 568 -7.50 30.52 -18.49
N ALA A 569 -7.70 31.20 -17.37
CA ALA A 569 -7.20 30.75 -16.05
C ALA A 569 -7.91 29.47 -15.53
N GLY A 570 -9.08 29.12 -16.09
CA GLY A 570 -9.95 28.07 -15.57
C GLY A 570 -10.51 28.38 -14.18
N ASP A 571 -11.29 27.45 -13.62
CA ASP A 571 -11.94 27.60 -12.32
C ASP A 571 -11.35 26.65 -11.28
N LEU A 572 -10.87 27.19 -10.20
CA LEU A 572 -10.37 26.45 -9.05
C LEU A 572 -11.50 26.27 -8.03
N LEU A 573 -12.00 25.06 -7.90
CA LEU A 573 -13.12 24.70 -7.04
C LEU A 573 -12.63 23.95 -5.81
N LEU A 574 -13.02 24.40 -4.63
CA LEU A 574 -12.77 23.71 -3.37
C LEU A 574 -14.10 23.21 -2.79
N PHE A 575 -14.20 21.94 -2.54
CA PHE A 575 -15.31 21.31 -1.84
C PHE A 575 -14.90 20.94 -0.43
N VAL A 576 -15.69 21.35 0.58
CA VAL A 576 -15.40 21.11 1.99
C VAL A 576 -16.52 20.32 2.67
N VAL A 577 -16.14 19.42 3.55
CA VAL A 577 -17.03 18.75 4.51
C VAL A 577 -16.87 19.47 5.83
N LEU A 578 -17.94 19.96 6.41
CA LEU A 578 -17.91 20.67 7.67
C LEU A 578 -18.29 19.76 8.85
N ALA A 579 -17.85 20.14 10.04
CA ALA A 579 -18.26 19.49 11.27
C ALA A 579 -19.78 19.58 11.46
N ASP A 580 -20.35 18.63 12.18
CA ASP A 580 -21.79 18.50 12.38
C ASP A 580 -22.41 19.78 12.92
N GLY A 581 -23.50 20.19 12.28
CA GLY A 581 -24.26 21.38 12.66
C GLY A 581 -23.70 22.72 12.14
N LEU A 582 -22.60 22.68 11.37
CA LEU A 582 -22.04 23.87 10.72
C LEU A 582 -22.50 23.99 9.27
N GLU A 583 -22.68 25.21 8.82
CA GLU A 583 -22.97 25.57 7.44
C GLU A 583 -21.86 26.48 6.88
N LEU A 584 -21.58 26.34 5.60
CA LEU A 584 -20.60 27.18 4.90
C LEU A 584 -21.16 28.57 4.65
N ASP A 585 -20.91 29.48 5.56
CA ASP A 585 -21.24 30.89 5.44
C ASP A 585 -20.11 31.71 4.77
N ASP A 586 -20.40 32.99 4.50
CA ASP A 586 -19.42 33.89 3.89
C ASP A 586 -18.22 34.18 4.81
N THR A 587 -18.41 34.08 6.12
CA THR A 587 -17.34 34.29 7.10
C THR A 587 -16.32 33.15 7.03
N LEU A 588 -16.79 31.90 6.97
CA LEU A 588 -15.94 30.73 6.84
C LEU A 588 -15.27 30.67 5.47
N ARG A 589 -15.99 31.01 4.37
CA ARG A 589 -15.38 31.15 3.04
C ARG A 589 -14.23 32.16 3.04
N ALA A 590 -14.45 33.34 3.60
CA ALA A 590 -13.42 34.38 3.70
C ALA A 590 -12.23 33.94 4.57
N ARG A 591 -12.48 33.18 5.65
CA ARG A 591 -11.43 32.62 6.50
C ARG A 591 -10.59 31.58 5.73
N ILE A 592 -11.21 30.61 5.07
CA ILE A 592 -10.51 29.61 4.25
C ILE A 592 -9.64 30.30 3.19
N ALA A 593 -10.21 31.26 2.45
CA ALA A 593 -9.49 32.01 1.43
C ALA A 593 -8.29 32.80 2.01
N ARG A 594 -8.44 33.37 3.19
CA ARG A 594 -7.37 34.11 3.88
C ARG A 594 -6.26 33.16 4.33
N GLU A 595 -6.59 32.03 4.96
CA GLU A 595 -5.62 31.04 5.42
C GLU A 595 -4.80 30.47 4.24
N LEU A 596 -5.45 30.09 3.15
CA LEU A 596 -4.79 29.63 1.92
C LEU A 596 -3.86 30.72 1.34
N ARG A 597 -4.33 31.98 1.30
CA ARG A 597 -3.51 33.09 0.81
C ARG A 597 -2.29 33.33 1.67
N THR A 598 -2.43 33.24 2.98
CA THR A 598 -1.38 33.56 3.96
C THR A 598 -0.37 32.42 4.06
N ALA A 599 -0.84 31.19 4.15
CA ALA A 599 0.03 30.02 4.33
C ALA A 599 0.72 29.59 3.01
N LEU A 600 0.08 29.80 1.87
CA LEU A 600 0.58 29.35 0.56
C LEU A 600 0.82 30.54 -0.39
N SER A 601 -0.22 30.96 -1.13
CA SER A 601 -0.11 32.13 -2.02
C SER A 601 -1.49 32.60 -2.48
N PRO A 602 -1.60 33.82 -3.06
CA PRO A 602 -2.87 34.29 -3.68
C PRO A 602 -3.42 33.36 -4.77
N ARG A 603 -2.57 32.55 -5.41
CA ARG A 603 -2.97 31.60 -6.46
C ARG A 603 -3.69 30.35 -5.93
N HIS A 604 -3.51 30.05 -4.64
CA HIS A 604 -4.20 28.97 -3.96
C HIS A 604 -5.60 29.36 -3.46
N VAL A 605 -6.02 30.60 -3.65
CA VAL A 605 -7.37 31.00 -3.27
C VAL A 605 -8.35 30.44 -4.31
N PRO A 606 -9.31 29.56 -3.90
CA PRO A 606 -10.32 29.03 -4.82
C PRO A 606 -11.21 30.13 -5.38
N ASP A 607 -11.69 29.94 -6.61
CA ASP A 607 -12.70 30.82 -7.21
C ASP A 607 -14.06 30.59 -6.56
N GLU A 608 -14.33 29.31 -6.22
CA GLU A 608 -15.56 28.92 -5.54
C GLU A 608 -15.25 27.92 -4.41
N ILE A 609 -15.97 28.03 -3.30
CA ILE A 609 -15.93 27.09 -2.18
C ILE A 609 -17.33 26.55 -1.93
N HIS A 610 -17.49 25.24 -1.96
CA HIS A 610 -18.78 24.55 -1.84
C HIS A 610 -18.77 23.56 -0.67
N GLN A 611 -19.92 23.45 0.01
CA GLN A 611 -20.10 22.43 1.04
C GLN A 611 -20.64 21.15 0.41
N VAL A 612 -20.04 20.01 0.78
CA VAL A 612 -20.51 18.68 0.44
C VAL A 612 -20.64 17.83 1.70
N ARG A 613 -21.46 16.77 1.63
CA ARG A 613 -21.65 15.87 2.78
C ARG A 613 -20.45 14.94 3.01
N ALA A 614 -19.76 14.56 1.94
CA ALA A 614 -18.58 13.70 2.01
C ALA A 614 -17.70 13.89 0.78
N VAL A 615 -16.39 13.72 0.94
CA VAL A 615 -15.41 13.64 -0.15
C VAL A 615 -15.31 12.18 -0.60
N PRO A 616 -15.36 11.90 -1.92
CA PRO A 616 -15.21 10.53 -2.42
C PRO A 616 -13.82 10.00 -2.12
N ARG A 617 -13.78 8.78 -1.52
CA ARG A 617 -12.55 8.11 -1.14
C ARG A 617 -12.55 6.65 -1.56
N THR A 618 -11.36 6.15 -1.89
CA THR A 618 -11.16 4.71 -2.04
C THR A 618 -11.28 4.00 -0.69
N LEU A 619 -11.44 2.67 -0.70
CA LEU A 619 -11.40 1.84 0.52
C LEU A 619 -10.07 1.98 1.30
N SER A 620 -8.98 2.40 0.64
CA SER A 620 -7.70 2.76 1.27
C SER A 620 -7.61 4.23 1.69
N ALA A 621 -8.74 4.93 1.80
CA ALA A 621 -8.89 6.33 2.20
C ALA A 621 -8.24 7.39 1.27
N LYS A 622 -7.82 7.03 0.06
CA LYS A 622 -7.31 8.01 -0.93
C LYS A 622 -8.44 8.85 -1.50
N LYS A 623 -8.23 10.16 -1.59
CA LYS A 623 -9.15 11.09 -2.26
C LYS A 623 -9.20 10.85 -3.77
N LEU A 624 -10.35 11.16 -4.38
CA LEU A 624 -10.63 10.87 -5.79
C LEU A 624 -10.69 12.17 -6.62
N GLU A 625 -9.61 12.96 -6.63
CA GLU A 625 -9.54 14.24 -7.35
C GLU A 625 -9.82 14.07 -8.86
N VAL A 626 -9.15 13.11 -9.51
CA VAL A 626 -9.30 12.86 -10.95
C VAL A 626 -10.71 12.40 -11.32
N PRO A 627 -11.32 11.42 -10.63
CA PRO A 627 -12.71 11.08 -10.87
C PRO A 627 -13.68 12.26 -10.66
N VAL A 628 -13.51 13.06 -9.60
CA VAL A 628 -14.31 14.27 -9.37
C VAL A 628 -14.15 15.25 -10.53
N LYS A 629 -12.93 15.54 -10.97
CA LYS A 629 -12.66 16.38 -12.14
C LYS A 629 -13.40 15.89 -13.39
N LYS A 630 -13.34 14.59 -13.68
CA LYS A 630 -14.02 13.97 -14.83
C LYS A 630 -15.55 14.13 -14.74
N ILE A 631 -16.14 13.93 -13.56
CA ILE A 631 -17.57 14.11 -13.34
C ILE A 631 -17.95 15.56 -13.58
N LEU A 632 -17.20 16.50 -13.05
CA LEU A 632 -17.43 17.94 -13.20
C LEU A 632 -17.28 18.42 -14.66
N THR A 633 -16.52 17.69 -15.47
CA THR A 633 -16.40 17.93 -16.93
C THR A 633 -17.36 17.09 -17.79
N GLY A 634 -18.38 16.45 -17.18
CA GLY A 634 -19.48 15.79 -17.88
C GLY A 634 -19.30 14.28 -18.11
N THR A 635 -18.24 13.64 -17.56
CA THR A 635 -18.12 12.19 -17.64
C THR A 635 -19.12 11.52 -16.67
N PRO A 636 -19.91 10.52 -17.13
CA PRO A 636 -20.81 9.80 -16.25
C PRO A 636 -20.08 9.14 -15.08
N VAL A 637 -20.70 9.11 -13.89
CA VAL A 637 -20.13 8.56 -12.64
C VAL A 637 -19.58 7.14 -12.84
N ASP A 638 -20.34 6.27 -13.50
CA ASP A 638 -19.95 4.89 -13.76
C ASP A 638 -18.71 4.72 -14.67
N SER A 639 -18.41 5.76 -15.45
CA SER A 639 -17.21 5.81 -16.32
C SER A 639 -16.04 6.53 -15.66
N ALA A 640 -16.35 7.45 -14.73
CA ALA A 640 -15.34 8.24 -14.03
C ALA A 640 -14.68 7.47 -12.87
N ALA A 641 -15.44 6.60 -12.18
CA ALA A 641 -14.97 5.88 -11.00
C ALA A 641 -15.52 4.45 -10.92
N ALA A 642 -14.68 3.51 -10.43
CA ALA A 642 -15.11 2.16 -10.06
C ALA A 642 -15.83 2.21 -8.70
N THR A 643 -17.13 2.50 -8.71
CA THR A 643 -17.94 2.78 -7.52
C THR A 643 -17.88 1.69 -6.45
N GLY A 644 -17.74 0.41 -6.85
CA GLY A 644 -17.59 -0.72 -5.90
C GLY A 644 -16.24 -0.80 -5.17
N ALA A 645 -15.27 0.06 -5.50
CA ALA A 645 -13.98 0.17 -4.80
C ALA A 645 -13.91 1.41 -3.89
N LEU A 646 -15.04 2.09 -3.69
CA LEU A 646 -15.12 3.31 -2.89
C LEU A 646 -15.65 3.02 -1.49
N ALA A 647 -15.13 3.78 -0.52
CA ALA A 647 -15.63 3.75 0.84
C ALA A 647 -17.03 4.39 0.97
N ASN A 648 -17.33 5.35 0.09
CA ASN A 648 -18.54 6.15 0.12
C ASN A 648 -19.01 6.53 -1.29
N PRO A 649 -19.44 5.55 -2.13
CA PRO A 649 -19.81 5.79 -3.54
C PRO A 649 -20.95 6.81 -3.71
N GLU A 650 -21.86 6.91 -2.74
CA GLU A 650 -22.95 7.88 -2.72
C GLU A 650 -22.46 9.34 -2.72
N SER A 651 -21.24 9.59 -2.28
CA SER A 651 -20.65 10.95 -2.28
C SER A 651 -20.49 11.52 -3.68
N LEU A 652 -20.33 10.68 -4.71
CA LEU A 652 -20.19 11.12 -6.11
C LEU A 652 -21.46 11.80 -6.66
N VAL A 653 -22.63 11.47 -6.14
CA VAL A 653 -23.92 12.05 -6.57
C VAL A 653 -23.95 13.58 -6.38
N ALA A 654 -23.29 14.08 -5.32
CA ALA A 654 -23.22 15.52 -5.07
C ALA A 654 -22.45 16.25 -6.19
N PHE A 655 -21.38 15.65 -6.69
CA PHE A 655 -20.57 16.23 -7.77
C PHE A 655 -21.26 16.12 -9.14
N GLU A 656 -22.01 15.04 -9.39
CA GLU A 656 -22.81 14.91 -10.59
C GLU A 656 -23.92 15.98 -10.63
N ARG A 657 -24.62 16.19 -9.50
CA ARG A 657 -25.62 17.26 -9.39
C ARG A 657 -25.00 18.64 -9.62
N PHE A 658 -23.88 18.93 -8.99
CA PHE A 658 -23.16 20.18 -9.17
C PHE A 658 -22.77 20.42 -10.64
N ALA A 659 -22.25 19.35 -11.32
CA ALA A 659 -21.92 19.44 -12.74
C ALA A 659 -23.12 19.82 -13.60
N ARG A 660 -24.28 19.21 -13.37
CA ARG A 660 -25.56 19.54 -14.09
C ARG A 660 -25.99 20.95 -13.82
N GLU A 661 -26.01 21.40 -12.57
CA GLU A 661 -26.40 22.78 -12.19
C GLU A 661 -25.49 23.81 -12.87
N ARG A 662 -24.18 23.51 -12.99
CA ARG A 662 -23.20 24.40 -13.64
C ARG A 662 -23.34 24.46 -15.16
N THR A 663 -23.71 23.36 -15.82
CA THR A 663 -23.86 23.29 -17.28
C THR A 663 -25.26 23.66 -17.78
N GLY A 664 -26.20 23.95 -16.87
CA GLY A 664 -27.55 24.35 -17.22
C GLY A 664 -28.42 23.22 -17.80
N HIS A 665 -28.09 21.99 -17.50
CA HIS A 665 -28.86 20.80 -17.91
C HIS A 665 -29.44 20.06 -16.71
#